data_8dff82faba4f4980a13bbeab78d62104
#
_entry.id   8dff82faba4f4980a13bbeab78d62104
#
_cell.length_a   1.000
_cell.length_b   1.000
_cell.length_c   1.000
_cell.angle_alpha   90.00
_cell.angle_beta   90.00
_cell.angle_gamma   90.00
#
_symmetry.space_group_name_H-M   'P 1'
#
loop_
_entity.id
_entity.type
_entity.pdbx_description
1 polymer ?
#
loop_
_entity_poly.entity_id
_entity_poly.type
_entity_poly.pdbx_seq_one_letter_code
_entity_poly.pdbx_strand_id
1 'polypeptide(L)'
;MKHSAEQPPIEQSPAEQLPVKQPSAEQPSAEQPSESTRERNMLKTLRNRWPLIVLVAISTLSIGLVVALLKTTDAFTTADQSAERREIEAIQSAERSTVLGLVNLPEAERAATLLPIAQGAAGLERDRARYMLATDYINQGNSEQALPLLDGLADSYQPLSSYVLLKQAQAQAALDQRPAAIKTWNQLTRSYPESAATAEALYQLGLPPVAKESSTAGPVADPSAWAALLERFPAHPLSIQVAFRQLDNLQPAADEGATALPLLRNIAYYGLEHPQYLQALNRLVDQYGSALTPEDWAAVGFGYWETQNYAEAGDAYAKATGTPTSQYRAARGKERGGKRKEAIAYYKQLNLTFPTAPETANGLLNLADLQPNEEAIATLDNLITRFPDSAGEALAKRAEILDALKSPDSAKQARASILSQHSDSAAAAKIRFRQAEANAAASNYGAAISWAKQLVDAAPNDELAAEAGFWLGRWTLKQNQPDAARQAFEQVIINHPESYYAWRSAIYLDWNVGNFDTVRAFQPEIELPSRRTLLPTGSEALQELYLLGHNQTAWNQWQNEFITPQTPTVGQQFTDGVLRLGVGDNLEGLFMVSSLAWRESPEEIAEYEAIKNQPSFWQALYPFPFPELILGWAQERALNPLLVTALVRQESRFQADIRSVVGAVGLMQVMPATGEWISDQIGQTDYTLDQPADNVKFGTWYLDFTHREYDNNSLFAVASYNAGPGAVAQWIAEKDFTNADEFVEQIPYPETKGYVESVFGGYWNYLRLYDPAIAAKINAL
;
A
#
# COMPACT_ATOMS: atom_id res chain seq x y z
N MET A 1 23.83 -19.04 68.36
CA MET A 1 24.50 -19.12 67.09
C MET A 1 23.40 -18.88 66.04
N LYS A 2 23.21 -17.67 65.62
CA LYS A 2 22.23 -17.27 64.63
C LYS A 2 23.01 -16.94 63.36
N HIS A 3 22.90 -17.74 62.31
CA HIS A 3 23.30 -17.36 60.98
C HIS A 3 22.17 -16.49 60.35
N SER A 4 22.42 -15.21 60.24
CA SER A 4 21.70 -14.33 59.37
C SER A 4 22.15 -14.64 57.92
N ALA A 5 21.25 -15.15 57.14
CA ALA A 5 21.41 -15.21 55.69
C ALA A 5 21.24 -13.80 55.12
N GLU A 6 22.31 -13.20 54.63
CA GLU A 6 22.25 -12.04 53.76
C GLU A 6 21.60 -12.45 52.44
N GLN A 7 20.51 -11.79 52.10
CA GLN A 7 19.95 -11.86 50.75
C GLN A 7 20.94 -11.19 49.77
N PRO A 8 21.24 -11.80 48.64
CA PRO A 8 22.03 -11.13 47.60
C PRO A 8 21.27 -9.90 47.09
N PRO A 9 21.97 -8.86 46.66
CA PRO A 9 21.34 -7.68 46.08
C PRO A 9 20.52 -8.07 44.83
N ILE A 10 19.32 -7.52 44.75
CA ILE A 10 18.47 -7.67 43.59
C ILE A 10 19.24 -7.06 42.41
N GLU A 11 19.71 -7.91 41.48
CA GLU A 11 20.23 -7.46 40.19
C GLU A 11 19.10 -6.66 39.51
N GLN A 12 19.38 -5.42 39.19
CA GLN A 12 18.49 -4.59 38.39
C GLN A 12 18.24 -5.29 37.07
N SER A 13 16.97 -5.43 36.71
CA SER A 13 16.53 -6.06 35.47
C SER A 13 17.23 -5.39 34.27
N PRO A 14 17.72 -6.16 33.30
CA PRO A 14 18.33 -5.62 32.09
C PRO A 14 17.44 -4.62 31.33
N ALA A 15 16.14 -4.68 31.56
CA ALA A 15 15.15 -3.77 30.96
C ALA A 15 15.35 -2.28 31.32
N GLU A 16 15.96 -1.98 32.47
CA GLU A 16 16.25 -0.58 32.87
C GLU A 16 17.45 0.04 32.15
N GLN A 17 18.27 -0.77 31.45
CA GLN A 17 19.45 -0.29 30.76
C GLN A 17 19.29 -0.17 29.23
N LEU A 18 18.11 -0.54 28.68
CA LEU A 18 17.84 -0.37 27.26
C LEU A 18 17.56 1.11 26.96
N PRO A 19 18.15 1.67 25.91
CA PRO A 19 17.80 3.00 25.47
C PRO A 19 16.31 3.01 25.11
N VAL A 20 15.54 3.84 25.79
CA VAL A 20 14.15 4.12 25.43
C VAL A 20 14.17 4.53 23.97
N LYS A 21 13.41 3.81 23.13
CA LYS A 21 13.14 4.23 21.76
C LYS A 21 12.51 5.63 21.91
N GLN A 22 13.25 6.68 21.66
CA GLN A 22 12.62 7.99 21.60
C GLN A 22 11.56 7.92 20.50
N PRO A 23 10.38 8.50 20.71
CA PRO A 23 9.38 8.52 19.69
C PRO A 23 10.05 8.99 18.40
N SER A 24 9.92 8.20 17.35
CA SER A 24 10.47 8.55 16.05
C SER A 24 9.89 9.92 15.72
N ALA A 25 10.80 10.92 15.60
CA ALA A 25 10.38 12.19 15.07
C ALA A 25 9.71 11.89 13.73
N GLU A 26 8.43 12.19 13.65
CA GLU A 26 7.59 12.18 12.48
C GLU A 26 8.19 11.39 11.31
N GLN A 27 7.86 10.11 11.19
CA GLN A 27 7.72 9.62 9.82
C GLN A 27 6.88 10.70 9.13
N PRO A 28 7.23 11.18 7.93
CA PRO A 28 6.28 11.96 7.17
C PRO A 28 5.05 11.07 7.10
N SER A 29 4.10 11.31 8.00
CA SER A 29 2.78 10.75 7.87
C SER A 29 2.41 11.15 6.46
N ALA A 30 2.21 10.17 5.58
CA ALA A 30 1.40 10.45 4.42
C ALA A 30 0.22 11.21 5.01
N GLU A 31 0.17 12.52 4.81
CA GLU A 31 -0.96 13.30 5.28
C GLU A 31 -2.15 12.60 4.69
N GLN A 32 -2.94 12.02 5.56
CA GLN A 32 -4.30 11.74 5.15
C GLN A 32 -4.84 13.10 4.74
N PRO A 33 -5.28 13.27 3.49
CA PRO A 33 -6.00 14.48 3.14
C PRO A 33 -7.10 14.60 4.17
N SER A 34 -7.20 15.76 4.80
CA SER A 34 -8.36 16.05 5.61
C SER A 34 -9.59 15.62 4.83
N GLU A 35 -10.39 14.74 5.41
CA GLU A 35 -11.58 14.21 4.79
C GLU A 35 -12.54 15.36 4.47
N SER A 36 -12.34 15.99 3.33
CA SER A 36 -13.27 16.94 2.80
C SER A 36 -14.00 16.31 1.64
N THR A 37 -15.26 16.13 1.84
CA THR A 37 -16.28 16.12 0.81
C THR A 37 -16.51 14.83 0.06
N ARG A 38 -17.27 13.94 0.69
CA ARG A 38 -18.06 12.95 -0.06
C ARG A 38 -19.38 13.58 -0.47
N GLU A 39 -19.53 13.90 -1.74
CA GLU A 39 -20.84 14.21 -2.29
C GLU A 39 -21.79 13.02 -2.14
N ARG A 40 -22.72 13.14 -1.23
CA ARG A 40 -23.87 12.24 -1.12
C ARG A 40 -25.14 12.97 -1.49
N ASN A 41 -25.51 12.93 -2.74
CA ASN A 41 -26.92 13.15 -3.06
C ASN A 41 -27.27 12.59 -4.44
N MET A 42 -27.45 11.27 -4.58
CA MET A 42 -28.33 10.75 -5.63
C MET A 42 -28.71 9.25 -5.51
N LEU A 43 -28.87 8.70 -4.33
CA LEU A 43 -29.44 7.35 -4.19
C LEU A 43 -30.41 7.23 -3.00
N LYS A 44 -31.34 8.16 -2.89
CA LYS A 44 -32.40 8.10 -1.86
C LYS A 44 -33.69 7.40 -2.30
N THR A 45 -33.71 6.63 -3.39
CA THR A 45 -35.01 6.06 -3.89
C THR A 45 -35.02 4.59 -4.21
N LEU A 46 -34.17 3.75 -3.62
CA LEU A 46 -34.36 2.28 -3.75
C LEU A 46 -33.89 1.52 -2.50
N ARG A 47 -34.45 1.87 -1.34
CA ARG A 47 -34.25 1.08 -0.12
C ARG A 47 -35.61 0.70 0.46
N ASN A 48 -36.13 -0.42 0.02
CA ASN A 48 -37.01 -1.29 0.84
C ASN A 48 -37.32 -2.59 0.12
N ARG A 49 -37.07 -3.68 0.86
CA ARG A 49 -37.45 -5.08 0.63
C ARG A 49 -36.41 -5.95 -0.08
N TRP A 50 -35.67 -6.76 0.72
CA TRP A 50 -35.90 -8.21 0.80
C TRP A 50 -34.89 -8.83 1.77
N PRO A 51 -35.28 -9.64 2.73
CA PRO A 51 -34.35 -10.49 3.46
C PRO A 51 -34.43 -11.93 2.99
N LEU A 52 -33.32 -12.65 3.19
CA LEU A 52 -33.19 -14.11 3.25
C LEU A 52 -33.27 -14.90 1.96
N ILE A 53 -32.19 -15.56 1.75
CA ILE A 53 -31.82 -16.89 1.26
C ILE A 53 -30.58 -16.74 0.40
N VAL A 54 -29.44 -17.20 0.90
CA VAL A 54 -28.49 -18.03 0.18
C VAL A 54 -27.17 -18.13 0.96
N LEU A 55 -26.97 -19.28 1.52
CA LEU A 55 -25.63 -19.79 1.84
C LEU A 55 -25.57 -21.18 1.20
N VAL A 56 -24.67 -21.36 0.33
CA VAL A 56 -24.00 -22.53 -0.25
C VAL A 56 -23.80 -22.28 -1.74
N ALA A 57 -22.72 -21.66 -2.10
CA ALA A 57 -22.04 -21.71 -3.39
C ALA A 57 -21.17 -20.44 -3.60
N ILE A 58 -20.18 -20.20 -2.75
CA ILE A 58 -19.33 -19.00 -2.85
C ILE A 58 -18.34 -19.09 -4.02
N SER A 59 -18.13 -20.27 -4.60
CA SER A 59 -17.35 -20.42 -5.84
C SER A 59 -18.16 -20.26 -7.13
N THR A 60 -19.50 -20.20 -7.05
CA THR A 60 -20.37 -20.07 -8.24
C THR A 60 -21.25 -18.82 -8.24
N LEU A 61 -21.25 -18.02 -7.17
CA LEU A 61 -22.14 -16.88 -7.00
C LEU A 61 -21.54 -15.52 -7.34
N SER A 62 -20.21 -15.36 -7.33
CA SER A 62 -19.56 -14.17 -7.86
C SER A 62 -19.85 -13.95 -9.35
N ILE A 63 -19.98 -15.03 -10.12
CA ILE A 63 -20.33 -15.00 -11.54
C ILE A 63 -21.82 -14.69 -11.76
N GLY A 64 -22.69 -15.14 -10.87
CA GLY A 64 -24.14 -14.94 -10.98
C GLY A 64 -24.62 -13.52 -10.65
N LEU A 65 -23.90 -12.78 -9.81
CA LEU A 65 -24.29 -11.44 -9.38
C LEU A 65 -23.96 -10.38 -10.42
N VAL A 66 -22.82 -10.51 -11.10
CA VAL A 66 -22.43 -9.63 -12.22
C VAL A 66 -23.41 -9.77 -13.38
N VAL A 67 -23.82 -11.00 -13.71
CA VAL A 67 -24.80 -11.26 -14.79
C VAL A 67 -26.23 -10.79 -14.44
N ALA A 68 -26.60 -10.71 -13.16
CA ALA A 68 -27.93 -10.28 -12.75
C ALA A 68 -28.11 -8.74 -12.72
N LEU A 69 -27.04 -8.00 -12.42
CA LEU A 69 -27.06 -6.52 -12.41
C LEU A 69 -27.08 -5.94 -13.84
N LEU A 70 -26.54 -6.64 -14.82
CA LEU A 70 -26.44 -6.21 -16.21
C LEU A 70 -27.73 -6.44 -17.03
N LYS A 71 -28.73 -7.17 -16.52
CA LYS A 71 -30.00 -7.40 -17.22
C LYS A 71 -31.00 -6.26 -17.14
N THR A 72 -30.70 -5.14 -16.51
CA THR A 72 -31.65 -4.02 -16.29
C THR A 72 -31.37 -2.75 -17.08
N THR A 73 -30.37 -2.73 -17.97
CA THR A 73 -30.12 -1.57 -18.84
C THR A 73 -29.96 -2.01 -20.31
N ASP A 74 -30.95 -1.72 -21.12
CA ASP A 74 -31.03 -1.98 -22.57
C ASP A 74 -30.10 -1.07 -23.40
N ALA A 75 -28.78 -1.05 -23.14
CA ALA A 75 -27.85 -0.24 -23.92
C ALA A 75 -26.41 -0.76 -23.96
N PHE A 76 -26.18 -2.08 -24.02
CA PHE A 76 -24.84 -2.59 -24.29
C PHE A 76 -24.66 -3.00 -25.74
N THR A 77 -23.56 -2.50 -26.35
CA THR A 77 -23.18 -2.88 -27.71
C THR A 77 -22.67 -4.31 -27.76
N THR A 78 -22.73 -4.96 -28.91
CA THR A 78 -22.20 -6.33 -29.12
C THR A 78 -20.70 -6.46 -28.81
N ALA A 79 -19.98 -5.35 -28.82
CA ALA A 79 -18.55 -5.28 -28.46
C ALA A 79 -18.35 -5.46 -26.93
N ASP A 80 -19.17 -4.82 -26.11
CA ASP A 80 -19.11 -4.91 -24.65
C ASP A 80 -19.43 -6.32 -24.16
N GLN A 81 -20.47 -6.97 -24.75
CA GLN A 81 -20.81 -8.36 -24.43
C GLN A 81 -19.70 -9.36 -24.80
N SER A 82 -18.92 -9.07 -25.83
CA SER A 82 -17.79 -9.91 -26.25
C SER A 82 -16.56 -9.73 -25.36
N ALA A 83 -16.37 -8.56 -24.77
CA ALA A 83 -15.30 -8.27 -23.80
C ALA A 83 -15.61 -8.94 -22.44
N GLU A 84 -16.82 -8.75 -21.93
CA GLU A 84 -17.28 -9.38 -20.68
C GLU A 84 -17.21 -10.91 -20.75
N ARG A 85 -17.62 -11.51 -21.87
CA ARG A 85 -17.52 -12.96 -22.06
C ARG A 85 -16.07 -13.45 -22.04
N ARG A 86 -15.14 -12.71 -22.66
CA ARG A 86 -13.71 -13.03 -22.66
C ARG A 86 -13.13 -12.95 -21.26
N GLU A 87 -13.52 -11.96 -20.48
CA GLU A 87 -13.07 -11.81 -19.09
C GLU A 87 -13.56 -12.99 -18.22
N ILE A 88 -14.84 -13.36 -18.33
CA ILE A 88 -15.39 -14.52 -17.62
C ILE A 88 -14.67 -15.81 -18.02
N GLU A 89 -14.40 -16.02 -19.31
CA GLU A 89 -13.66 -17.18 -19.80
C GLU A 89 -12.20 -17.18 -19.27
N ALA A 90 -11.55 -16.04 -19.18
CA ALA A 90 -10.20 -15.89 -18.62
C ALA A 90 -10.18 -16.25 -17.13
N ILE A 91 -11.11 -15.71 -16.34
CA ILE A 91 -11.26 -16.04 -14.90
C ILE A 91 -11.45 -17.56 -14.73
N GLN A 92 -12.40 -18.16 -15.45
CA GLN A 92 -12.68 -19.59 -15.35
C GLN A 92 -11.49 -20.45 -15.80
N SER A 93 -10.74 -19.99 -16.81
CA SER A 93 -9.52 -20.67 -17.27
C SER A 93 -8.44 -20.62 -16.20
N ALA A 94 -8.25 -19.47 -15.55
CA ALA A 94 -7.29 -19.32 -14.47
C ALA A 94 -7.65 -20.18 -13.25
N GLU A 95 -8.93 -20.22 -12.85
CA GLU A 95 -9.40 -21.03 -11.73
C GLU A 95 -9.22 -22.54 -11.93
N ARG A 96 -9.34 -23.02 -13.16
CA ARG A 96 -9.23 -24.46 -13.50
C ARG A 96 -7.80 -24.91 -13.79
N SER A 97 -6.86 -23.99 -13.95
CA SER A 97 -5.49 -24.30 -14.32
C SER A 97 -4.74 -25.03 -13.22
N THR A 98 -4.22 -26.21 -13.51
CA THR A 98 -3.32 -26.93 -12.59
C THR A 98 -1.97 -26.21 -12.48
N VAL A 99 -1.46 -25.66 -13.59
CA VAL A 99 -0.17 -24.98 -13.64
C VAL A 99 -0.17 -23.73 -12.76
N LEU A 100 -1.23 -22.93 -12.83
CA LEU A 100 -1.34 -21.72 -12.01
C LEU A 100 -1.46 -22.01 -10.51
N GLY A 101 -1.92 -23.20 -10.14
CA GLY A 101 -1.92 -23.66 -8.73
C GLY A 101 -0.54 -24.00 -8.17
N LEU A 102 0.49 -24.09 -9.03
CA LEU A 102 1.87 -24.42 -8.63
C LEU A 102 2.79 -23.20 -8.51
N VAL A 103 2.28 -22.00 -8.83
CA VAL A 103 3.08 -20.77 -8.95
C VAL A 103 3.83 -20.42 -7.66
N ASN A 104 3.20 -20.63 -6.52
CA ASN A 104 3.76 -20.29 -5.21
C ASN A 104 4.66 -21.40 -4.62
N LEU A 105 4.78 -22.56 -5.30
CA LEU A 105 5.71 -23.60 -4.88
C LEU A 105 7.14 -23.28 -5.32
N PRO A 106 8.16 -23.69 -4.54
CA PRO A 106 9.56 -23.60 -4.96
C PRO A 106 9.79 -24.27 -6.33
N GLU A 107 10.67 -23.71 -7.16
CA GLU A 107 10.96 -24.21 -8.51
C GLU A 107 11.33 -25.71 -8.53
N ALA A 108 12.10 -26.16 -7.54
CA ALA A 108 12.51 -27.57 -7.44
C ALA A 108 11.34 -28.52 -7.14
N GLU A 109 10.34 -28.07 -6.39
CA GLU A 109 9.17 -28.88 -6.02
C GLU A 109 8.15 -28.96 -7.15
N ARG A 110 7.90 -27.85 -7.87
CA ARG A 110 6.93 -27.82 -8.95
C ARG A 110 7.38 -28.52 -10.23
N ALA A 111 8.71 -28.66 -10.44
CA ALA A 111 9.26 -29.25 -11.65
C ALA A 111 8.74 -30.67 -11.93
N ALA A 112 8.65 -31.52 -10.90
CA ALA A 112 8.15 -32.89 -11.04
C ALA A 112 6.68 -32.96 -11.49
N THR A 113 5.85 -31.99 -11.10
CA THR A 113 4.44 -31.90 -11.50
C THR A 113 4.29 -31.24 -12.87
N LEU A 114 5.13 -30.24 -13.19
CA LEU A 114 5.09 -29.53 -14.47
C LEU A 114 5.55 -30.40 -15.66
N LEU A 115 6.55 -31.26 -15.46
CA LEU A 115 7.13 -32.05 -16.56
C LEU A 115 6.12 -32.94 -17.31
N PRO A 116 5.25 -33.74 -16.65
CA PRO A 116 4.22 -34.51 -17.34
C PRO A 116 3.19 -33.65 -18.04
N ILE A 117 2.85 -32.47 -17.51
CA ILE A 117 1.92 -31.53 -18.15
C ILE A 117 2.58 -30.92 -19.40
N ALA A 118 3.87 -30.52 -19.33
CA ALA A 118 4.63 -29.97 -20.44
C ALA A 118 4.79 -30.97 -21.62
N GLN A 119 4.75 -32.28 -21.34
CA GLN A 119 4.80 -33.37 -22.33
C GLN A 119 3.40 -33.85 -22.77
N GLY A 120 2.34 -33.29 -22.20
CA GLY A 120 0.96 -33.68 -22.42
C GLY A 120 0.38 -33.22 -23.77
N ALA A 121 -0.96 -33.30 -23.86
CA ALA A 121 -1.69 -32.87 -25.04
C ALA A 121 -1.56 -31.35 -25.30
N ALA A 122 -1.62 -30.97 -26.58
CA ALA A 122 -1.56 -29.56 -26.98
C ALA A 122 -2.72 -28.75 -26.35
N GLY A 123 -2.41 -27.55 -25.87
CA GLY A 123 -3.36 -26.64 -25.23
C GLY A 123 -2.65 -25.71 -24.25
N LEU A 124 -3.40 -24.75 -23.71
CA LEU A 124 -2.90 -23.69 -22.84
C LEU A 124 -2.14 -24.21 -21.61
N GLU A 125 -2.64 -25.27 -20.96
CA GLU A 125 -1.98 -25.87 -19.78
C GLU A 125 -0.60 -26.44 -20.12
N ARG A 126 -0.47 -27.13 -21.25
CA ARG A 126 0.84 -27.62 -21.71
C ARG A 126 1.78 -26.45 -21.99
N ASP A 127 1.28 -25.42 -22.65
CA ASP A 127 2.11 -24.28 -23.09
C ASP A 127 2.55 -23.45 -21.86
N ARG A 128 1.68 -23.26 -20.87
CA ARG A 128 2.02 -22.70 -19.56
C ARG A 128 3.12 -23.51 -18.85
N ALA A 129 2.92 -24.83 -18.77
CA ALA A 129 3.88 -25.73 -18.13
C ALA A 129 5.25 -25.71 -18.82
N ARG A 130 5.29 -25.69 -20.17
CA ARG A 130 6.53 -25.58 -20.94
C ARG A 130 7.24 -24.27 -20.69
N TYR A 131 6.53 -23.15 -20.69
CA TYR A 131 7.10 -21.83 -20.46
C TYR A 131 7.63 -21.69 -19.03
N MET A 132 6.85 -22.09 -18.04
CA MET A 132 7.24 -22.03 -16.62
C MET A 132 8.48 -22.91 -16.36
N LEU A 133 8.45 -24.18 -16.79
CA LEU A 133 9.57 -25.12 -16.59
C LEU A 133 10.82 -24.65 -17.33
N ALA A 134 10.71 -24.12 -18.56
CA ALA A 134 11.84 -23.56 -19.29
C ALA A 134 12.45 -22.34 -18.56
N THR A 135 11.61 -21.48 -17.98
CA THR A 135 12.07 -20.33 -17.21
C THR A 135 12.79 -20.79 -15.92
N ASP A 136 12.24 -21.78 -15.22
CA ASP A 136 12.88 -22.38 -14.03
C ASP A 136 14.25 -22.96 -14.36
N TYR A 137 14.38 -23.69 -15.47
CA TYR A 137 15.67 -24.21 -15.93
C TYR A 137 16.67 -23.11 -16.31
N ILE A 138 16.22 -22.02 -16.93
CA ILE A 138 17.10 -20.87 -17.23
C ILE A 138 17.61 -20.23 -15.94
N ASN A 139 16.73 -20.01 -14.96
CA ASN A 139 17.07 -19.45 -13.65
C ASN A 139 18.11 -20.31 -12.90
N GLN A 140 18.00 -21.62 -13.01
CA GLN A 140 18.92 -22.60 -12.42
C GLN A 140 20.23 -22.78 -13.23
N GLY A 141 20.42 -22.08 -14.34
CA GLY A 141 21.58 -22.22 -15.23
C GLY A 141 21.52 -23.42 -16.18
N ASN A 142 20.39 -24.14 -16.23
CA ASN A 142 20.18 -25.35 -17.03
C ASN A 142 19.59 -25.05 -18.42
N SER A 143 20.18 -24.10 -19.14
CA SER A 143 19.68 -23.61 -20.43
C SER A 143 19.58 -24.70 -21.52
N GLU A 144 20.39 -25.77 -21.46
CA GLU A 144 20.29 -26.93 -22.35
C GLU A 144 18.93 -27.64 -22.25
N GLN A 145 18.37 -27.73 -21.02
CA GLN A 145 17.07 -28.36 -20.79
C GLN A 145 15.90 -27.42 -21.13
N ALA A 146 16.10 -26.11 -21.10
CA ALA A 146 15.10 -25.12 -21.44
C ALA A 146 14.81 -25.04 -22.94
N LEU A 147 15.83 -25.10 -23.80
CA LEU A 147 15.67 -24.91 -25.24
C LEU A 147 14.65 -25.85 -25.90
N PRO A 148 14.64 -27.20 -25.63
CA PRO A 148 13.62 -28.08 -26.19
C PRO A 148 12.18 -27.75 -25.77
N LEU A 149 11.99 -27.16 -24.58
CA LEU A 149 10.66 -26.74 -24.10
C LEU A 149 10.18 -25.47 -24.79
N LEU A 150 11.09 -24.61 -25.23
CA LEU A 150 10.79 -23.36 -25.95
C LEU A 150 10.61 -23.55 -27.45
N ASP A 151 11.08 -24.68 -28.03
CA ASP A 151 11.00 -24.94 -29.45
C ASP A 151 9.56 -25.05 -29.96
N GLY A 152 9.18 -24.22 -30.94
CA GLY A 152 7.82 -24.12 -31.50
C GLY A 152 6.77 -23.56 -30.53
N LEU A 153 7.15 -23.19 -29.27
CA LEU A 153 6.20 -22.67 -28.29
C LEU A 153 5.71 -21.26 -28.64
N ALA A 154 6.53 -20.45 -29.31
CA ALA A 154 6.14 -19.11 -29.75
C ALA A 154 4.94 -19.11 -30.71
N ASP A 155 4.74 -20.19 -31.47
CA ASP A 155 3.64 -20.34 -32.44
C ASP A 155 2.33 -20.76 -31.74
N SER A 156 2.39 -21.52 -30.64
CA SER A 156 1.22 -22.06 -29.93
C SER A 156 0.78 -21.21 -28.74
N TYR A 157 1.72 -20.52 -28.07
CA TYR A 157 1.46 -19.76 -26.86
C TYR A 157 1.32 -18.25 -27.12
N GLN A 158 0.22 -17.88 -27.80
CA GLN A 158 -0.01 -16.53 -28.31
C GLN A 158 0.17 -15.41 -27.26
N PRO A 159 -0.33 -15.49 -26.02
CA PRO A 159 -0.16 -14.41 -25.04
C PRO A 159 1.30 -14.09 -24.74
N LEU A 160 2.19 -15.09 -24.79
CA LEU A 160 3.60 -14.94 -24.45
C LEU A 160 4.56 -15.23 -25.60
N SER A 161 4.12 -15.22 -26.88
CA SER A 161 4.97 -15.52 -28.04
C SER A 161 6.26 -14.71 -28.06
N SER A 162 6.21 -13.41 -27.76
CA SER A 162 7.38 -12.53 -27.69
C SER A 162 8.33 -12.91 -26.55
N TYR A 163 7.78 -13.28 -25.42
CA TYR A 163 8.54 -13.72 -24.24
C TYR A 163 9.16 -15.11 -24.41
N VAL A 164 8.51 -16.00 -25.17
CA VAL A 164 9.10 -17.29 -25.54
C VAL A 164 10.36 -17.06 -26.38
N LEU A 165 10.32 -16.17 -27.39
CA LEU A 165 11.50 -15.82 -28.19
C LEU A 165 12.58 -15.16 -27.32
N LEU A 166 12.20 -14.29 -26.38
CA LEU A 166 13.15 -13.68 -25.46
C LEU A 166 13.87 -14.75 -24.61
N LYS A 167 13.13 -15.68 -24.00
CA LYS A 167 13.68 -16.78 -23.20
C LYS A 167 14.56 -17.71 -24.03
N GLN A 168 14.17 -17.99 -25.28
CA GLN A 168 14.97 -18.76 -26.22
C GLN A 168 16.33 -18.08 -26.52
N ALA A 169 16.33 -16.77 -26.79
CA ALA A 169 17.54 -16.00 -27.03
C ALA A 169 18.42 -15.91 -25.73
N GLN A 170 17.82 -15.75 -24.58
CA GLN A 170 18.54 -15.77 -23.28
C GLN A 170 19.21 -17.12 -23.06
N ALA A 171 18.51 -18.24 -23.27
CA ALA A 171 19.07 -19.59 -23.15
C ALA A 171 20.21 -19.84 -24.13
N GLN A 172 20.05 -19.41 -25.41
CA GLN A 172 21.12 -19.49 -26.43
C GLN A 172 22.35 -18.67 -26.04
N ALA A 173 22.16 -17.45 -25.52
CA ALA A 173 23.26 -16.61 -25.06
C ALA A 173 24.00 -17.22 -23.84
N ALA A 174 23.27 -17.80 -22.89
CA ALA A 174 23.86 -18.51 -21.74
C ALA A 174 24.71 -19.74 -22.13
N LEU A 175 24.38 -20.36 -23.27
CA LEU A 175 25.13 -21.48 -23.85
C LEU A 175 26.26 -21.05 -24.81
N ASP A 176 26.68 -19.79 -24.78
CA ASP A 176 27.67 -19.21 -25.72
C ASP A 176 27.27 -19.28 -27.21
N GLN A 177 25.99 -19.56 -27.52
CA GLN A 177 25.45 -19.60 -28.89
C GLN A 177 25.08 -18.21 -29.39
N ARG A 178 25.98 -17.23 -29.24
CA ARG A 178 25.70 -15.80 -29.51
C ARG A 178 25.15 -15.53 -30.94
N PRO A 179 25.60 -16.16 -32.00
CA PRO A 179 25.02 -15.94 -33.34
C PRO A 179 23.55 -16.36 -33.44
N ALA A 180 23.16 -17.45 -32.74
CA ALA A 180 21.78 -17.90 -32.66
C ALA A 180 20.94 -16.93 -31.82
N ALA A 181 21.44 -16.48 -30.69
CA ALA A 181 20.77 -15.47 -29.84
C ALA A 181 20.51 -14.16 -30.62
N ILE A 182 21.50 -13.63 -31.34
CA ILE A 182 21.34 -12.43 -32.18
C ILE A 182 20.25 -12.64 -33.24
N LYS A 183 20.24 -13.82 -33.89
CA LYS A 183 19.19 -14.14 -34.88
C LYS A 183 17.79 -14.14 -34.21
N THR A 184 17.67 -14.72 -33.05
CA THR A 184 16.40 -14.80 -32.30
C THR A 184 15.97 -13.42 -31.78
N TRP A 185 16.88 -12.59 -31.23
CA TRP A 185 16.59 -11.19 -30.89
C TRP A 185 16.12 -10.37 -32.07
N ASN A 186 16.78 -10.50 -33.23
CA ASN A 186 16.35 -9.83 -34.46
C ASN A 186 15.00 -10.33 -34.98
N GLN A 187 14.67 -11.60 -34.79
CA GLN A 187 13.34 -12.14 -35.08
C GLN A 187 12.31 -11.49 -34.15
N LEU A 188 12.57 -11.44 -32.82
CA LEU A 188 11.70 -10.83 -31.81
C LEU A 188 11.41 -9.35 -32.17
N THR A 189 12.44 -8.55 -32.46
CA THR A 189 12.28 -7.12 -32.79
C THR A 189 11.48 -6.85 -34.06
N ARG A 190 11.46 -7.81 -35.02
CA ARG A 190 10.67 -7.69 -36.25
C ARG A 190 9.25 -8.19 -36.11
N SER A 191 9.06 -9.31 -35.40
CA SER A 191 7.74 -9.97 -35.29
C SER A 191 6.87 -9.32 -34.22
N TYR A 192 7.47 -8.78 -33.15
CA TYR A 192 6.76 -8.20 -31.99
C TYR A 192 7.32 -6.82 -31.63
N PRO A 193 7.27 -5.85 -32.58
CA PRO A 193 7.92 -4.55 -32.41
C PRO A 193 7.48 -3.75 -31.19
N GLU A 194 6.24 -3.89 -30.74
CA GLU A 194 5.67 -3.12 -29.63
C GLU A 194 5.70 -3.85 -28.27
N SER A 195 6.20 -5.09 -28.25
CA SER A 195 6.29 -5.87 -27.00
C SER A 195 7.43 -5.37 -26.11
N ALA A 196 7.22 -5.29 -24.80
CA ALA A 196 8.28 -4.99 -23.84
C ALA A 196 9.43 -6.00 -23.89
N ALA A 197 9.20 -7.25 -24.29
CA ALA A 197 10.26 -8.22 -24.56
C ALA A 197 11.25 -7.73 -25.64
N THR A 198 10.79 -6.89 -26.58
CA THR A 198 11.65 -6.28 -27.62
C THR A 198 12.59 -5.23 -27.03
N ALA A 199 12.21 -4.54 -25.94
CA ALA A 199 13.12 -3.62 -25.27
C ALA A 199 14.37 -4.35 -24.73
N GLU A 200 14.19 -5.52 -24.13
CA GLU A 200 15.32 -6.34 -23.68
C GLU A 200 16.19 -6.83 -24.84
N ALA A 201 15.57 -7.25 -25.96
CA ALA A 201 16.30 -7.64 -27.14
C ALA A 201 17.14 -6.49 -27.74
N LEU A 202 16.55 -5.28 -27.82
CA LEU A 202 17.24 -4.07 -28.28
C LEU A 202 18.40 -3.68 -27.35
N TYR A 203 18.22 -3.81 -26.06
CA TYR A 203 19.29 -3.58 -25.09
C TYR A 203 20.47 -4.52 -25.31
N GLN A 204 20.21 -5.84 -25.47
CA GLN A 204 21.25 -6.86 -25.72
C GLN A 204 21.96 -6.67 -27.04
N LEU A 205 21.25 -6.28 -28.10
CA LEU A 205 21.82 -5.99 -29.41
C LEU A 205 22.75 -4.75 -29.38
N GLY A 206 22.44 -3.76 -28.55
CA GLY A 206 23.23 -2.54 -28.37
C GLY A 206 24.46 -2.71 -27.47
N LEU A 207 24.58 -3.81 -26.72
CA LEU A 207 25.76 -4.06 -25.89
C LEU A 207 27.00 -4.40 -26.73
N PRO A 208 28.18 -3.86 -26.36
CA PRO A 208 29.43 -4.28 -27.01
C PRO A 208 29.68 -5.77 -26.77
N PRO A 209 30.27 -6.48 -27.76
CA PRO A 209 30.63 -7.89 -27.59
C PRO A 209 31.63 -8.02 -26.42
N VAL A 210 31.43 -9.02 -25.56
CA VAL A 210 32.43 -9.37 -24.53
C VAL A 210 33.67 -9.89 -25.28
N ALA A 211 34.79 -9.16 -25.14
CA ALA A 211 36.07 -9.54 -25.76
C ALA A 211 36.56 -10.85 -25.12
N LYS A 212 36.44 -11.96 -25.83
CA LYS A 212 37.30 -13.15 -25.56
C LYS A 212 38.58 -12.93 -26.35
N GLU A 213 39.74 -13.14 -25.75
CA GLU A 213 41.10 -12.81 -26.22
C GLU A 213 41.51 -13.41 -27.58
N SER A 214 40.64 -14.04 -28.35
CA SER A 214 41.03 -14.78 -29.56
C SER A 214 40.11 -14.71 -30.79
N SER A 215 39.22 -13.71 -30.93
CA SER A 215 38.44 -13.63 -32.17
C SER A 215 38.63 -12.30 -32.91
N THR A 216 39.27 -12.36 -34.06
CA THR A 216 39.22 -11.34 -35.11
C THR A 216 37.80 -11.25 -35.64
N ALA A 217 37.12 -10.09 -35.42
CA ALA A 217 35.78 -9.74 -35.86
C ALA A 217 34.62 -10.45 -35.16
N GLY A 218 34.37 -10.10 -33.86
CA GLY A 218 33.06 -10.29 -33.23
C GLY A 218 32.05 -9.25 -33.76
N PRO A 219 30.72 -9.51 -33.63
CA PRO A 219 29.71 -8.55 -34.02
C PRO A 219 29.90 -7.24 -33.23
N VAL A 220 29.92 -6.13 -33.95
CA VAL A 220 30.06 -4.76 -33.40
C VAL A 220 28.76 -4.45 -32.62
N ALA A 221 28.88 -3.72 -31.49
CA ALA A 221 27.74 -3.11 -30.84
C ALA A 221 26.89 -2.34 -31.88
N ASP A 222 25.58 -2.50 -31.84
CA ASP A 222 24.66 -1.75 -32.69
C ASP A 222 24.11 -0.51 -31.97
N PRO A 223 24.71 0.68 -32.16
CA PRO A 223 24.21 1.90 -31.50
C PRO A 223 22.78 2.25 -31.93
N SER A 224 22.31 1.79 -33.08
CA SER A 224 20.96 2.03 -33.56
C SER A 224 19.92 1.26 -32.73
N ALA A 225 20.31 0.14 -32.13
CA ALA A 225 19.44 -0.64 -31.25
C ALA A 225 19.10 0.15 -29.98
N TRP A 226 20.05 0.82 -29.35
CA TRP A 226 19.77 1.67 -28.21
C TRP A 226 18.98 2.94 -28.56
N ALA A 227 19.20 3.52 -29.75
CA ALA A 227 18.36 4.62 -30.21
C ALA A 227 16.91 4.16 -30.39
N ALA A 228 16.69 2.99 -31.00
CA ALA A 228 15.37 2.40 -31.15
C ALA A 228 14.73 2.03 -29.76
N LEU A 229 15.52 1.60 -28.79
CA LEU A 229 15.07 1.33 -27.43
C LEU A 229 14.53 2.61 -26.77
N LEU A 230 15.30 3.70 -26.78
CA LEU A 230 14.93 4.99 -26.20
C LEU A 230 13.69 5.60 -26.88
N GLU A 231 13.56 5.45 -28.20
CA GLU A 231 12.44 6.01 -28.97
C GLU A 231 11.13 5.24 -28.74
N ARG A 232 11.20 3.91 -28.77
CA ARG A 232 9.99 3.05 -28.79
C ARG A 232 9.53 2.64 -27.40
N PHE A 233 10.44 2.56 -26.43
CA PHE A 233 10.17 2.10 -25.08
C PHE A 233 10.68 3.08 -24.02
N PRO A 234 10.29 4.36 -24.09
CA PRO A 234 10.88 5.41 -23.22
C PRO A 234 10.69 5.13 -21.72
N ALA A 235 9.60 4.49 -21.32
CA ALA A 235 9.30 4.18 -19.93
C ALA A 235 9.96 2.88 -19.43
N HIS A 236 10.52 2.06 -20.31
CA HIS A 236 11.13 0.80 -19.92
C HIS A 236 12.40 1.02 -19.09
N PRO A 237 12.65 0.27 -17.99
CA PRO A 237 13.82 0.45 -17.11
C PRO A 237 15.16 0.45 -17.85
N LEU A 238 15.30 -0.41 -18.87
CA LEU A 238 16.52 -0.46 -19.69
C LEU A 238 16.74 0.81 -20.49
N SER A 239 15.69 1.53 -20.89
CA SER A 239 15.81 2.84 -21.55
C SER A 239 16.35 3.89 -20.58
N ILE A 240 15.90 3.88 -19.34
CA ILE A 240 16.42 4.76 -18.29
C ILE A 240 17.90 4.44 -18.03
N GLN A 241 18.25 3.16 -17.92
CA GLN A 241 19.65 2.75 -17.75
C GLN A 241 20.54 3.21 -18.95
N VAL A 242 20.05 3.04 -20.19
CA VAL A 242 20.77 3.50 -21.39
C VAL A 242 20.88 5.02 -21.41
N ALA A 243 19.82 5.75 -21.01
CA ALA A 243 19.85 7.22 -20.94
C ALA A 243 20.93 7.71 -19.96
N PHE A 244 21.01 7.17 -18.75
CA PHE A 244 22.09 7.50 -17.80
C PHE A 244 23.47 7.13 -18.36
N ARG A 245 23.62 5.93 -18.90
CA ARG A 245 24.89 5.49 -19.50
C ARG A 245 25.36 6.39 -20.65
N GLN A 246 24.44 6.89 -21.48
CA GLN A 246 24.77 7.84 -22.53
C GLN A 246 25.14 9.20 -21.97
N LEU A 247 24.42 9.71 -20.93
CA LEU A 247 24.74 10.97 -20.25
C LEU A 247 26.14 10.96 -19.61
N ASP A 248 26.52 9.84 -19.00
CA ASP A 248 27.86 9.69 -18.37
C ASP A 248 29.00 9.67 -19.41
N ASN A 249 28.71 9.21 -20.62
CA ASN A 249 29.70 9.14 -21.70
C ASN A 249 29.73 10.38 -22.61
N LEU A 250 28.86 11.38 -22.37
CA LEU A 250 28.86 12.61 -23.15
C LEU A 250 30.16 13.41 -22.88
N GLN A 251 30.88 13.72 -23.96
CA GLN A 251 32.03 14.63 -23.90
C GLN A 251 31.52 16.07 -24.04
N PRO A 252 32.17 17.06 -23.35
CA PRO A 252 31.87 18.46 -23.54
C PRO A 252 32.13 18.87 -24.99
N ALA A 253 31.10 18.96 -25.78
CA ALA A 253 31.17 19.34 -27.18
C ALA A 253 30.07 20.36 -27.50
N ALA A 254 30.17 21.04 -28.65
CA ALA A 254 29.25 22.08 -29.10
C ALA A 254 27.78 21.59 -29.23
N ASP A 255 27.55 20.27 -29.37
CA ASP A 255 26.23 19.65 -29.51
C ASP A 255 25.77 18.87 -28.28
N GLU A 256 26.39 19.09 -27.11
CA GLU A 256 26.00 18.39 -25.85
C GLU A 256 24.51 18.56 -25.54
N GLY A 257 23.99 19.78 -25.71
CA GLY A 257 22.58 20.08 -25.44
C GLY A 257 21.58 19.33 -26.33
N ALA A 258 21.92 19.12 -27.61
CA ALA A 258 21.07 18.40 -28.56
C ALA A 258 20.89 16.91 -28.18
N THR A 259 21.89 16.32 -27.54
CA THR A 259 21.85 14.91 -27.08
C THR A 259 21.38 14.80 -25.64
N ALA A 260 21.83 15.66 -24.72
CA ALA A 260 21.51 15.56 -23.29
C ALA A 260 20.05 15.90 -22.96
N LEU A 261 19.47 16.91 -23.60
CA LEU A 261 18.11 17.35 -23.29
C LEU A 261 17.04 16.25 -23.51
N PRO A 262 16.99 15.51 -24.62
CA PRO A 262 16.05 14.42 -24.79
C PRO A 262 16.22 13.30 -23.73
N LEU A 263 17.46 12.96 -23.39
CA LEU A 263 17.75 11.94 -22.38
C LEU A 263 17.29 12.37 -20.99
N LEU A 264 17.59 13.62 -20.59
CA LEU A 264 17.17 14.18 -19.32
C LEU A 264 15.63 14.31 -19.23
N ARG A 265 14.96 14.67 -20.32
CA ARG A 265 13.49 14.65 -20.37
C ARG A 265 12.96 13.25 -20.14
N ASN A 266 13.47 12.25 -20.85
CA ASN A 266 13.06 10.86 -20.67
C ASN A 266 13.19 10.42 -19.20
N ILE A 267 14.33 10.74 -18.58
CA ILE A 267 14.57 10.46 -17.16
C ILE A 267 13.56 11.21 -16.28
N ALA A 268 13.26 12.49 -16.55
CA ALA A 268 12.31 13.26 -15.75
C ALA A 268 10.89 12.66 -15.77
N TYR A 269 10.47 12.09 -16.91
CA TYR A 269 9.16 11.45 -17.04
C TYR A 269 9.09 10.06 -16.42
N TYR A 270 10.15 9.24 -16.51
CA TYR A 270 10.08 7.80 -16.26
C TYR A 270 11.17 7.25 -15.32
N GLY A 271 12.13 8.08 -14.92
CA GLY A 271 13.32 7.62 -14.18
C GLY A 271 13.23 7.71 -12.66
N LEU A 272 12.04 7.94 -12.07
CA LEU A 272 11.84 8.22 -10.65
C LEU A 272 12.54 7.21 -9.70
N GLU A 273 12.53 5.94 -10.05
CA GLU A 273 13.12 4.87 -9.23
C GLU A 273 14.65 4.78 -9.33
N HIS A 274 15.27 5.51 -10.26
CA HIS A 274 16.72 5.45 -10.43
C HIS A 274 17.45 6.25 -9.33
N PRO A 275 18.52 5.71 -8.69
CA PRO A 275 19.22 6.40 -7.58
C PRO A 275 19.76 7.79 -7.92
N GLN A 276 20.08 8.05 -9.19
CA GLN A 276 20.61 9.34 -9.67
C GLN A 276 19.50 10.26 -10.22
N TYR A 277 18.22 9.90 -10.06
CA TYR A 277 17.09 10.65 -10.62
C TYR A 277 17.10 12.13 -10.26
N LEU A 278 17.22 12.45 -8.97
CA LEU A 278 17.23 13.81 -8.50
C LEU A 278 18.39 14.65 -9.08
N GLN A 279 19.56 14.03 -9.28
CA GLN A 279 20.71 14.71 -9.91
C GLN A 279 20.41 15.03 -11.37
N ALA A 280 19.81 14.09 -12.12
CA ALA A 280 19.40 14.31 -13.51
C ALA A 280 18.31 15.41 -13.61
N LEU A 281 17.34 15.40 -12.69
CA LEU A 281 16.29 16.41 -12.60
C LEU A 281 16.87 17.81 -12.36
N ASN A 282 17.78 17.95 -11.40
CA ASN A 282 18.49 19.21 -11.13
C ASN A 282 19.28 19.67 -12.36
N ARG A 283 20.02 18.77 -13.02
CA ARG A 283 20.75 19.10 -14.26
C ARG A 283 19.82 19.57 -15.38
N LEU A 284 18.64 18.92 -15.54
CA LEU A 284 17.63 19.34 -16.51
C LEU A 284 17.15 20.77 -16.24
N VAL A 285 16.83 21.08 -15.00
CA VAL A 285 16.32 22.41 -14.59
C VAL A 285 17.40 23.48 -14.74
N ASP A 286 18.61 23.22 -14.22
CA ASP A 286 19.70 24.21 -14.16
C ASP A 286 20.25 24.54 -15.55
N GLN A 287 20.40 23.53 -16.40
CA GLN A 287 21.03 23.71 -17.71
C GLN A 287 20.05 23.99 -18.85
N TYR A 288 18.84 23.42 -18.76
CA TYR A 288 17.87 23.43 -19.86
C TYR A 288 16.50 23.99 -19.49
N GLY A 289 16.33 24.58 -18.33
CA GLY A 289 15.04 25.08 -17.84
C GLY A 289 14.32 26.05 -18.80
N SER A 290 15.06 26.84 -19.60
CA SER A 290 14.46 27.73 -20.61
C SER A 290 13.92 27.00 -21.85
N ALA A 291 14.29 25.75 -22.06
CA ALA A 291 13.84 24.90 -23.17
C ALA A 291 12.71 23.94 -22.79
N LEU A 292 12.27 23.95 -21.52
CA LEU A 292 11.22 23.08 -21.03
C LEU A 292 9.83 23.62 -21.39
N THR A 293 8.96 22.71 -21.83
CA THR A 293 7.54 22.99 -22.05
C THR A 293 6.77 22.98 -20.72
N PRO A 294 5.53 23.48 -20.66
CA PRO A 294 4.68 23.36 -19.48
C PRO A 294 4.48 21.91 -19.03
N GLU A 295 4.41 20.96 -19.93
CA GLU A 295 4.30 19.52 -19.67
C GLU A 295 5.59 18.98 -19.05
N ASP A 296 6.76 19.39 -19.55
CA ASP A 296 8.05 19.05 -18.95
C ASP A 296 8.12 19.58 -17.50
N TRP A 297 7.66 20.82 -17.27
CA TRP A 297 7.61 21.39 -15.93
C TRP A 297 6.65 20.65 -14.99
N ALA A 298 5.54 20.09 -15.51
CA ALA A 298 4.66 19.24 -14.71
C ALA A 298 5.35 17.93 -14.29
N ALA A 299 6.09 17.29 -15.20
CA ALA A 299 6.89 16.11 -14.90
C ALA A 299 8.01 16.40 -13.89
N VAL A 300 8.73 17.53 -14.06
CA VAL A 300 9.73 18.01 -13.11
C VAL A 300 9.10 18.26 -11.73
N GLY A 301 7.94 18.92 -11.69
CA GLY A 301 7.19 19.16 -10.46
C GLY A 301 6.78 17.88 -9.74
N PHE A 302 6.32 16.89 -10.50
CA PHE A 302 6.01 15.57 -9.99
C PHE A 302 7.26 14.90 -9.38
N GLY A 303 8.36 14.87 -10.13
CA GLY A 303 9.60 14.27 -9.65
C GLY A 303 10.16 14.93 -8.38
N TYR A 304 10.13 16.26 -8.29
CA TYR A 304 10.52 16.95 -7.06
C TYR A 304 9.55 16.66 -5.91
N TRP A 305 8.27 16.50 -6.17
CA TRP A 305 7.28 16.15 -5.16
C TRP A 305 7.53 14.77 -4.57
N GLU A 306 7.70 13.76 -5.42
CA GLU A 306 7.95 12.38 -4.99
C GLU A 306 9.31 12.23 -4.25
N THR A 307 10.29 13.04 -4.62
CA THR A 307 11.59 13.10 -3.92
C THR A 307 11.60 14.07 -2.72
N GLN A 308 10.41 14.56 -2.28
CA GLN A 308 10.22 15.45 -1.13
C GLN A 308 10.93 16.81 -1.21
N ASN A 309 11.34 17.22 -2.40
CA ASN A 309 11.87 18.55 -2.68
C ASN A 309 10.72 19.54 -2.95
N TYR A 310 9.89 19.76 -1.92
CA TYR A 310 8.59 20.43 -2.05
C TYR A 310 8.67 21.88 -2.53
N ALA A 311 9.68 22.64 -2.10
CA ALA A 311 9.82 24.03 -2.53
C ALA A 311 10.10 24.14 -4.04
N GLU A 312 10.99 23.27 -4.55
CA GLU A 312 11.34 23.11 -5.96
C GLU A 312 10.15 22.56 -6.77
N ALA A 313 9.41 21.61 -6.20
CA ALA A 313 8.15 21.12 -6.79
C ALA A 313 7.17 22.29 -7.00
N GLY A 314 7.01 23.15 -5.99
CA GLY A 314 6.18 24.35 -6.09
C GLY A 314 6.62 25.30 -7.20
N ASP A 315 7.92 25.51 -7.39
CA ASP A 315 8.47 26.33 -8.47
C ASP A 315 8.23 25.73 -9.86
N ALA A 316 8.35 24.41 -9.96
CA ALA A 316 8.12 23.70 -11.22
C ALA A 316 6.63 23.71 -11.60
N TYR A 317 5.73 23.35 -10.68
CA TYR A 317 4.30 23.40 -10.94
C TYR A 317 3.76 24.80 -11.27
N ALA A 318 4.38 25.86 -10.76
CA ALA A 318 4.05 27.24 -11.12
C ALA A 318 4.36 27.58 -12.58
N LYS A 319 5.26 26.83 -13.23
CA LYS A 319 5.64 26.95 -14.64
C LYS A 319 4.91 25.91 -15.55
N ALA A 320 4.24 24.95 -14.93
CA ALA A 320 3.45 23.95 -15.64
C ALA A 320 2.19 24.53 -16.27
N THR A 321 1.44 23.72 -17.00
CA THR A 321 0.13 24.09 -17.54
C THR A 321 -0.75 24.67 -16.45
N GLY A 322 -1.35 25.83 -16.68
CA GLY A 322 -2.16 26.56 -15.70
C GLY A 322 -3.52 25.89 -15.43
N THR A 323 -3.51 24.68 -14.89
CA THR A 323 -4.70 23.95 -14.43
C THR A 323 -4.98 24.22 -12.95
N PRO A 324 -6.20 24.00 -12.43
CA PRO A 324 -6.47 24.08 -10.99
C PRO A 324 -5.52 23.22 -10.17
N THR A 325 -5.30 21.97 -10.61
CA THR A 325 -4.42 21.00 -9.96
C THR A 325 -2.96 21.47 -9.92
N SER A 326 -2.41 21.98 -11.04
CA SER A 326 -1.02 22.48 -11.06
C SER A 326 -0.86 23.72 -10.16
N GLN A 327 -1.83 24.64 -10.14
CA GLN A 327 -1.79 25.79 -9.25
C GLN A 327 -1.93 25.42 -7.76
N TYR A 328 -2.80 24.45 -7.46
CA TYR A 328 -2.91 23.91 -6.11
C TYR A 328 -1.58 23.25 -5.67
N ARG A 329 -1.01 22.40 -6.51
CA ARG A 329 0.28 21.72 -6.23
C ARG A 329 1.42 22.74 -6.10
N ALA A 330 1.42 23.84 -6.87
CA ALA A 330 2.38 24.92 -6.70
C ALA A 330 2.26 25.56 -5.31
N ALA A 331 1.05 25.88 -4.87
CA ALA A 331 0.79 26.45 -3.54
C ALA A 331 1.19 25.47 -2.42
N ARG A 332 0.78 24.22 -2.55
CA ARG A 332 1.03 23.16 -1.57
C ARG A 332 2.52 22.82 -1.47
N GLY A 333 3.24 22.79 -2.59
CA GLY A 333 4.69 22.59 -2.62
C GLY A 333 5.41 23.71 -1.87
N LYS A 334 5.00 24.98 -2.07
CA LYS A 334 5.56 26.13 -1.31
C LYS A 334 5.25 26.05 0.19
N GLU A 335 4.05 25.61 0.54
CA GLU A 335 3.67 25.41 1.94
C GLU A 335 4.54 24.34 2.60
N ARG A 336 4.61 23.14 2.02
CA ARG A 336 5.43 22.03 2.56
C ARG A 336 6.92 22.34 2.57
N GLY A 337 7.39 23.11 1.57
CA GLY A 337 8.76 23.62 1.51
C GLY A 337 9.06 24.76 2.47
N GLY A 338 8.14 25.11 3.39
CA GLY A 338 8.32 26.16 4.40
C GLY A 338 8.26 27.59 3.84
N LYS A 339 7.85 27.80 2.60
CA LYS A 339 7.75 29.10 1.92
C LYS A 339 6.39 29.77 2.15
N ARG A 340 5.99 29.93 3.44
CA ARG A 340 4.65 30.39 3.86
C ARG A 340 4.11 31.60 3.07
N LYS A 341 4.93 32.62 2.83
CA LYS A 341 4.47 33.83 2.11
C LYS A 341 4.11 33.54 0.65
N GLU A 342 4.92 32.70 0.00
CA GLU A 342 4.71 32.30 -1.38
C GLU A 342 3.46 31.38 -1.47
N ALA A 343 3.31 30.42 -0.56
CA ALA A 343 2.13 29.58 -0.48
C ALA A 343 0.83 30.39 -0.38
N ILE A 344 0.77 31.37 0.52
CA ILE A 344 -0.37 32.30 0.65
C ILE A 344 -0.67 33.01 -0.68
N ALA A 345 0.35 33.48 -1.39
CA ALA A 345 0.17 34.16 -2.67
C ALA A 345 -0.40 33.20 -3.75
N TYR A 346 0.13 31.98 -3.84
CA TYR A 346 -0.34 30.96 -4.78
C TYR A 346 -1.76 30.49 -4.49
N TYR A 347 -2.13 30.25 -3.20
CA TYR A 347 -3.52 29.92 -2.84
C TYR A 347 -4.49 31.06 -3.16
N LYS A 348 -4.11 32.32 -2.92
CA LYS A 348 -4.92 33.47 -3.32
C LYS A 348 -5.07 33.55 -4.85
N GLN A 349 -4.01 33.25 -5.59
CA GLN A 349 -4.04 33.19 -7.05
C GLN A 349 -4.97 32.07 -7.56
N LEU A 350 -4.89 30.86 -6.98
CA LEU A 350 -5.79 29.73 -7.28
C LEU A 350 -7.27 30.16 -7.12
N ASN A 351 -7.60 30.79 -5.99
CA ASN A 351 -8.94 31.28 -5.70
C ASN A 351 -9.44 32.36 -6.71
N LEU A 352 -8.53 33.17 -7.26
CA LEU A 352 -8.86 34.18 -8.27
C LEU A 352 -9.04 33.55 -9.67
N THR A 353 -8.16 32.60 -10.02
CA THR A 353 -8.12 32.04 -11.38
C THR A 353 -9.16 30.95 -11.58
N PHE A 354 -9.38 30.10 -10.57
CA PHE A 354 -10.28 28.95 -10.62
C PHE A 354 -11.29 28.95 -9.46
N PRO A 355 -12.16 29.96 -9.38
CA PRO A 355 -13.01 30.18 -8.21
C PRO A 355 -13.97 29.05 -7.87
N THR A 356 -14.28 28.14 -8.79
CA THR A 356 -15.26 27.05 -8.60
C THR A 356 -14.64 25.65 -8.64
N ALA A 357 -13.32 25.56 -8.81
CA ALA A 357 -12.65 24.27 -8.87
C ALA A 357 -12.60 23.58 -7.48
N PRO A 358 -12.71 22.26 -7.40
CA PRO A 358 -12.58 21.53 -6.14
C PRO A 358 -11.27 21.81 -5.40
N GLU A 359 -10.17 21.92 -6.15
CA GLU A 359 -8.85 22.26 -5.59
C GLU A 359 -8.84 23.63 -4.90
N THR A 360 -9.75 24.53 -5.27
CA THR A 360 -9.89 25.83 -4.60
C THR A 360 -10.50 25.69 -3.21
N ALA A 361 -11.41 24.75 -3.00
CA ALA A 361 -11.93 24.48 -1.66
C ALA A 361 -10.80 24.01 -0.72
N ASN A 362 -10.01 23.02 -1.15
CA ASN A 362 -8.85 22.54 -0.42
C ASN A 362 -7.81 23.66 -0.23
N GLY A 363 -7.59 24.47 -1.26
CA GLY A 363 -6.69 25.64 -1.20
C GLY A 363 -7.13 26.69 -0.20
N LEU A 364 -8.43 26.94 -0.04
CA LEU A 364 -8.96 27.88 0.95
C LEU A 364 -8.84 27.36 2.39
N LEU A 365 -9.01 26.04 2.62
CA LEU A 365 -8.77 25.42 3.92
C LEU A 365 -7.30 25.57 4.34
N ASN A 366 -6.37 25.25 3.43
CA ASN A 366 -4.94 25.39 3.70
C ASN A 366 -4.53 26.89 3.85
N LEU A 367 -5.13 27.78 3.06
CA LEU A 367 -4.91 29.22 3.18
C LEU A 367 -5.30 29.75 4.56
N ALA A 368 -6.44 29.28 5.10
CA ALA A 368 -6.88 29.68 6.43
C ALA A 368 -5.88 29.29 7.53
N ASP A 369 -5.25 28.10 7.41
CA ASP A 369 -4.20 27.67 8.37
C ASP A 369 -2.93 28.55 8.32
N LEU A 370 -2.70 29.17 7.19
CA LEU A 370 -1.55 30.05 6.98
C LEU A 370 -1.80 31.51 7.32
N GLN A 371 -3.04 31.91 7.61
CA GLN A 371 -3.44 33.30 7.84
C GLN A 371 -3.53 33.64 9.33
N PRO A 372 -3.49 34.93 9.72
CA PRO A 372 -3.97 35.39 11.01
C PRO A 372 -5.45 35.09 11.22
N ASN A 373 -5.89 34.88 12.45
CA ASN A 373 -7.23 34.43 12.80
C ASN A 373 -8.38 35.24 12.12
N GLU A 374 -8.27 36.55 12.03
CA GLU A 374 -9.30 37.41 11.42
C GLU A 374 -9.41 37.19 9.92
N GLU A 375 -8.26 37.08 9.22
CA GLU A 375 -8.23 36.77 7.78
C GLU A 375 -8.69 35.34 7.52
N ALA A 376 -8.32 34.38 8.38
CA ALA A 376 -8.72 33.01 8.28
C ALA A 376 -10.24 32.84 8.39
N ILE A 377 -10.90 33.56 9.33
CA ILE A 377 -12.37 33.55 9.43
C ILE A 377 -13.00 34.04 8.13
N ALA A 378 -12.52 35.15 7.55
CA ALA A 378 -13.07 35.66 6.30
C ALA A 378 -12.86 34.69 5.12
N THR A 379 -11.73 33.99 5.10
CA THR A 379 -11.43 32.93 4.11
C THR A 379 -12.39 31.74 4.26
N LEU A 380 -12.61 31.28 5.51
CA LEU A 380 -13.53 30.19 5.81
C LEU A 380 -15.01 30.56 5.52
N ASP A 381 -15.43 31.79 5.83
CA ASP A 381 -16.77 32.28 5.48
C ASP A 381 -17.02 32.31 3.96
N ASN A 382 -15.98 32.66 3.18
CA ASN A 382 -16.02 32.56 1.72
C ASN A 382 -16.15 31.10 1.25
N LEU A 383 -15.38 30.18 1.86
CA LEU A 383 -15.45 28.75 1.55
C LEU A 383 -16.84 28.17 1.86
N ILE A 384 -17.36 28.41 3.07
CA ILE A 384 -18.68 27.93 3.50
C ILE A 384 -19.78 28.33 2.51
N THR A 385 -19.69 29.57 2.00
CA THR A 385 -20.70 30.09 1.07
C THR A 385 -20.61 29.45 -0.32
N ARG A 386 -19.41 29.14 -0.79
CA ARG A 386 -19.17 28.72 -2.17
C ARG A 386 -19.08 27.21 -2.36
N PHE A 387 -18.65 26.49 -1.33
CA PHE A 387 -18.41 25.06 -1.35
C PHE A 387 -19.17 24.37 -0.22
N PRO A 388 -20.49 24.12 -0.39
CA PRO A 388 -21.34 23.54 0.66
C PRO A 388 -20.83 22.21 1.21
N ASP A 389 -20.16 21.42 0.36
CA ASP A 389 -19.66 20.10 0.74
C ASP A 389 -18.47 20.16 1.68
N SER A 390 -17.66 21.22 1.59
CA SER A 390 -16.53 21.49 2.51
C SER A 390 -16.96 22.37 3.71
N ALA A 391 -18.22 22.78 3.79
CA ALA A 391 -18.69 23.74 4.79
C ALA A 391 -18.63 23.17 6.22
N GLY A 392 -18.83 21.86 6.39
CA GLY A 392 -18.73 21.20 7.71
C GLY A 392 -17.34 21.34 8.33
N GLU A 393 -16.29 21.08 7.53
CA GLU A 393 -14.89 21.21 7.95
C GLU A 393 -14.50 22.67 8.17
N ALA A 394 -14.91 23.55 7.25
CA ALA A 394 -14.64 24.98 7.38
C ALA A 394 -15.29 25.58 8.64
N LEU A 395 -16.52 25.17 8.99
CA LEU A 395 -17.20 25.55 10.23
C LEU A 395 -16.47 25.02 11.46
N ALA A 396 -15.89 23.81 11.39
CA ALA A 396 -15.10 23.26 12.49
C ALA A 396 -13.84 24.09 12.75
N LYS A 397 -13.05 24.37 11.71
CA LYS A 397 -11.87 25.26 11.80
C LYS A 397 -12.27 26.66 12.33
N ARG A 398 -13.37 27.21 11.80
CA ARG A 398 -13.89 28.50 12.26
C ARG A 398 -14.26 28.47 13.74
N ALA A 399 -14.85 27.39 14.23
CA ALA A 399 -15.17 27.23 15.64
C ALA A 399 -13.91 27.19 16.53
N GLU A 400 -12.86 26.51 16.10
CA GLU A 400 -11.57 26.44 16.80
C GLU A 400 -10.91 27.84 16.89
N ILE A 401 -10.90 28.60 15.78
CA ILE A 401 -10.39 29.97 15.76
C ILE A 401 -11.22 30.89 16.69
N LEU A 402 -12.54 30.75 16.70
CA LEU A 402 -13.43 31.52 17.57
C LEU A 402 -13.20 31.22 19.06
N ASP A 403 -12.91 29.96 19.40
CA ASP A 403 -12.51 29.58 20.77
C ASP A 403 -11.17 30.23 21.17
N ALA A 404 -10.20 30.20 20.24
CA ALA A 404 -8.90 30.85 20.47
C ALA A 404 -9.04 32.38 20.64
N LEU A 405 -9.99 32.99 19.95
CA LEU A 405 -10.35 34.40 20.08
C LEU A 405 -11.26 34.70 21.28
N LYS A 406 -11.54 33.72 22.12
CA LYS A 406 -12.40 33.82 23.32
C LYS A 406 -13.84 34.26 23.00
N SER A 407 -14.38 33.74 21.88
CA SER A 407 -15.74 33.97 21.42
C SER A 407 -16.58 32.67 21.52
N PRO A 408 -16.81 32.11 22.72
CA PRO A 408 -17.38 30.78 22.91
C PRO A 408 -18.82 30.65 22.39
N ASP A 409 -19.62 31.71 22.43
CA ASP A 409 -21.00 31.66 21.94
C ASP A 409 -21.03 31.50 20.43
N SER A 410 -20.17 32.22 19.69
CA SER A 410 -20.03 32.08 18.24
C SER A 410 -19.46 30.71 17.85
N ALA A 411 -18.49 30.19 18.60
CA ALA A 411 -17.94 28.84 18.41
C ALA A 411 -19.02 27.76 18.63
N LYS A 412 -19.84 27.91 19.66
CA LYS A 412 -20.98 27.02 19.96
C LYS A 412 -22.02 27.06 18.83
N GLN A 413 -22.31 28.25 18.28
CA GLN A 413 -23.24 28.39 17.18
C GLN A 413 -22.68 27.71 15.90
N ALA A 414 -21.39 27.85 15.60
CA ALA A 414 -20.77 27.17 14.48
C ALA A 414 -20.89 25.63 14.61
N ARG A 415 -20.59 25.08 15.80
CA ARG A 415 -20.77 23.65 16.07
C ARG A 415 -22.24 23.18 15.97
N ALA A 416 -23.20 24.01 16.41
CA ALA A 416 -24.61 23.71 16.23
C ALA A 416 -25.03 23.69 14.76
N SER A 417 -24.47 24.59 13.94
CA SER A 417 -24.67 24.60 12.47
C SER A 417 -24.13 23.33 11.83
N ILE A 418 -22.95 22.84 12.24
CA ILE A 418 -22.40 21.57 11.75
C ILE A 418 -23.36 20.42 12.00
N LEU A 419 -23.84 20.28 13.25
CA LEU A 419 -24.75 19.19 13.62
C LEU A 419 -26.11 19.25 12.90
N SER A 420 -26.62 20.45 12.58
CA SER A 420 -27.95 20.62 11.99
C SER A 420 -27.96 20.66 10.48
N GLN A 421 -26.89 21.17 9.84
CA GLN A 421 -26.85 21.42 8.40
C GLN A 421 -25.87 20.48 7.65
N HIS A 422 -24.87 19.94 8.36
CA HIS A 422 -23.83 19.05 7.82
C HIS A 422 -23.70 17.80 8.68
N SER A 423 -24.84 17.16 8.98
CA SER A 423 -24.94 16.11 9.99
C SER A 423 -24.19 14.82 9.63
N ASP A 424 -23.88 14.61 8.36
CA ASP A 424 -23.11 13.47 7.82
C ASP A 424 -21.61 13.76 7.60
N SER A 425 -21.16 14.98 7.96
CA SER A 425 -19.75 15.37 7.82
C SER A 425 -18.88 14.76 8.91
N ALA A 426 -17.59 14.58 8.63
CA ALA A 426 -16.58 14.17 9.61
C ALA A 426 -16.49 15.12 10.82
N ALA A 427 -16.71 16.42 10.58
CA ALA A 427 -16.81 17.40 11.68
C ALA A 427 -17.98 17.12 12.64
N ALA A 428 -19.15 16.71 12.12
CA ALA A 428 -20.30 16.32 12.94
C ALA A 428 -20.00 15.01 13.69
N ALA A 429 -19.36 14.04 13.06
CA ALA A 429 -18.94 12.79 13.69
C ALA A 429 -18.00 13.06 14.88
N LYS A 430 -16.97 13.87 14.71
CA LYS A 430 -16.04 14.27 15.77
C LYS A 430 -16.75 14.96 16.96
N ILE A 431 -17.70 15.86 16.68
CA ILE A 431 -18.49 16.52 17.74
C ILE A 431 -19.32 15.48 18.51
N ARG A 432 -20.03 14.59 17.82
CA ARG A 432 -20.87 13.56 18.43
C ARG A 432 -20.05 12.60 19.28
N PHE A 433 -18.89 12.15 18.76
CA PHE A 433 -18.03 11.23 19.47
C PHE A 433 -17.48 11.84 20.77
N ARG A 434 -16.96 13.07 20.71
CA ARG A 434 -16.53 13.81 21.92
C ARG A 434 -17.66 13.99 22.96
N GLN A 435 -18.89 14.20 22.50
CA GLN A 435 -20.04 14.28 23.41
C GLN A 435 -20.37 12.91 24.02
N ALA A 436 -20.23 11.83 23.25
CA ALA A 436 -20.41 10.47 23.76
C ALA A 436 -19.37 10.14 24.83
N GLU A 437 -18.10 10.38 24.57
CA GLU A 437 -17.00 10.16 25.52
C GLU A 437 -17.17 10.99 26.81
N ALA A 438 -17.45 12.29 26.67
CA ALA A 438 -17.66 13.17 27.82
C ALA A 438 -18.82 12.70 28.73
N ASN A 439 -19.93 12.22 28.15
CA ASN A 439 -21.04 11.66 28.89
C ASN A 439 -20.67 10.30 29.51
N ALA A 440 -19.93 9.46 28.82
CA ALA A 440 -19.45 8.18 29.37
C ALA A 440 -18.50 8.38 30.54
N ALA A 441 -17.56 9.32 30.44
CA ALA A 441 -16.67 9.70 31.55
C ALA A 441 -17.42 10.19 32.77
N ALA A 442 -18.57 10.87 32.58
CA ALA A 442 -19.50 11.27 33.66
C ALA A 442 -20.43 10.13 34.10
N SER A 443 -20.22 8.89 33.64
CA SER A 443 -21.09 7.72 33.87
C SER A 443 -22.54 7.89 33.39
N ASN A 444 -22.81 8.87 32.53
CA ASN A 444 -24.11 9.09 31.90
C ASN A 444 -24.24 8.25 30.63
N TYR A 445 -24.24 6.93 30.77
CA TYR A 445 -24.23 5.99 29.65
C TYR A 445 -25.43 6.13 28.70
N GLY A 446 -26.60 6.53 29.19
CA GLY A 446 -27.77 6.76 28.35
C GLY A 446 -27.55 7.87 27.33
N ALA A 447 -26.95 9.01 27.74
CA ALA A 447 -26.59 10.08 26.83
C ALA A 447 -25.41 9.70 25.90
N ALA A 448 -24.41 8.98 26.44
CA ALA A 448 -23.29 8.47 25.65
C ALA A 448 -23.77 7.58 24.47
N ILE A 449 -24.65 6.61 24.78
CA ILE A 449 -25.30 5.74 23.77
C ILE A 449 -26.06 6.56 22.73
N SER A 450 -26.82 7.58 23.18
CA SER A 450 -27.58 8.42 22.23
C SER A 450 -26.70 9.18 21.27
N TRP A 451 -25.57 9.72 21.72
CA TRP A 451 -24.63 10.45 20.89
C TRP A 451 -23.86 9.52 19.92
N ALA A 452 -23.38 8.37 20.41
CA ALA A 452 -22.70 7.39 19.57
C ALA A 452 -23.64 6.83 18.48
N LYS A 453 -24.90 6.53 18.86
CA LYS A 453 -25.91 6.08 17.89
C LYS A 453 -26.17 7.12 16.80
N GLN A 454 -26.28 8.41 17.16
CA GLN A 454 -26.45 9.49 16.16
C GLN A 454 -25.25 9.58 15.21
N LEU A 455 -24.03 9.28 15.65
CA LEU A 455 -22.87 9.22 14.79
C LEU A 455 -23.00 8.08 13.79
N VAL A 456 -23.18 6.86 14.30
CA VAL A 456 -23.26 5.63 13.45
C VAL A 456 -24.40 5.72 12.44
N ASP A 457 -25.56 6.28 12.85
CA ASP A 457 -26.72 6.41 11.97
C ASP A 457 -26.52 7.50 10.89
N ALA A 458 -25.86 8.62 11.22
CA ALA A 458 -25.73 9.77 10.32
C ALA A 458 -24.48 9.69 9.41
N ALA A 459 -23.39 9.11 9.90
CA ALA A 459 -22.11 9.02 9.21
C ALA A 459 -21.53 7.59 9.30
N PRO A 460 -22.22 6.56 8.77
CA PRO A 460 -21.84 5.15 8.94
C PRO A 460 -20.52 4.77 8.28
N ASN A 461 -19.98 5.60 7.39
CA ASN A 461 -18.70 5.37 6.72
C ASN A 461 -17.60 6.33 7.22
N ASP A 462 -17.85 7.06 8.30
CA ASP A 462 -16.84 7.91 8.94
C ASP A 462 -15.81 7.03 9.68
N GLU A 463 -14.58 7.49 9.78
CA GLU A 463 -13.50 6.77 10.49
C GLU A 463 -13.87 6.44 11.95
N LEU A 464 -14.61 7.33 12.61
CA LEU A 464 -15.05 7.15 14.00
C LEU A 464 -16.26 6.21 14.13
N ALA A 465 -16.89 5.76 13.03
CA ALA A 465 -18.11 4.96 13.11
C ALA A 465 -17.86 3.57 13.73
N ALA A 466 -16.72 2.94 13.42
CA ALA A 466 -16.33 1.66 14.01
C ALA A 466 -16.09 1.78 15.52
N GLU A 467 -15.34 2.79 15.93
CA GLU A 467 -15.06 3.09 17.33
C GLU A 467 -16.34 3.43 18.10
N ALA A 468 -17.14 4.33 17.57
CA ALA A 468 -18.42 4.73 18.16
C ALA A 468 -19.39 3.54 18.30
N GLY A 469 -19.44 2.65 17.31
CA GLY A 469 -20.25 1.44 17.34
C GLY A 469 -19.78 0.45 18.42
N PHE A 470 -18.48 0.27 18.57
CA PHE A 470 -17.90 -0.55 19.62
C PHE A 470 -18.22 0.00 21.01
N TRP A 471 -17.94 1.28 21.25
CA TRP A 471 -18.22 1.91 22.54
C TRP A 471 -19.72 1.98 22.83
N LEU A 472 -20.58 2.16 21.83
CA LEU A 472 -22.03 2.02 21.98
C LEU A 472 -22.39 0.64 22.55
N GLY A 473 -21.83 -0.44 22.01
CA GLY A 473 -22.01 -1.80 22.53
C GLY A 473 -21.52 -1.91 23.99
N ARG A 474 -20.33 -1.36 24.30
CA ARG A 474 -19.74 -1.38 25.65
C ARG A 474 -20.58 -0.63 26.66
N TRP A 475 -21.06 0.58 26.37
CA TRP A 475 -21.91 1.36 27.26
C TRP A 475 -23.31 0.74 27.42
N THR A 476 -23.81 0.06 26.38
CA THR A 476 -25.08 -0.69 26.42
C THR A 476 -24.98 -1.88 27.38
N LEU A 477 -23.81 -2.58 27.42
CA LEU A 477 -23.53 -3.60 28.43
C LEU A 477 -23.56 -3.01 29.87
N LYS A 478 -22.98 -1.81 30.08
CA LYS A 478 -23.02 -1.12 31.39
C LYS A 478 -24.45 -0.72 31.79
N GLN A 479 -25.37 -0.64 30.85
CA GLN A 479 -26.83 -0.45 31.09
C GLN A 479 -27.59 -1.78 31.29
N ASN A 480 -26.90 -2.91 31.37
CA ASN A 480 -27.46 -4.25 31.50
C ASN A 480 -28.44 -4.65 30.37
N GLN A 481 -28.07 -4.31 29.12
CA GLN A 481 -28.84 -4.60 27.91
C GLN A 481 -27.99 -5.49 26.96
N PRO A 482 -27.76 -6.78 27.26
CA PRO A 482 -26.83 -7.63 26.55
C PRO A 482 -27.22 -7.89 25.08
N ASP A 483 -28.51 -8.02 24.75
CA ASP A 483 -29.00 -8.30 23.39
C ASP A 483 -28.76 -7.08 22.48
N ALA A 484 -29.00 -5.86 22.98
CA ALA A 484 -28.75 -4.66 22.21
C ALA A 484 -27.23 -4.41 22.04
N ALA A 485 -26.41 -4.76 23.04
CA ALA A 485 -24.96 -4.69 22.93
C ALA A 485 -24.42 -5.68 21.88
N ARG A 486 -24.93 -6.93 21.88
CA ARG A 486 -24.61 -7.94 20.86
C ARG A 486 -24.87 -7.40 19.44
N GLN A 487 -26.04 -6.83 19.21
CA GLN A 487 -26.39 -6.24 17.92
C GLN A 487 -25.42 -5.11 17.52
N ALA A 488 -25.02 -4.25 18.48
CA ALA A 488 -24.05 -3.20 18.20
C ALA A 488 -22.68 -3.76 17.76
N PHE A 489 -22.17 -4.79 18.46
CA PHE A 489 -20.92 -5.46 18.08
C PHE A 489 -21.00 -6.17 16.73
N GLU A 490 -22.10 -6.85 16.43
CA GLU A 490 -22.34 -7.47 15.11
C GLU A 490 -22.34 -6.42 13.99
N GLN A 491 -22.98 -5.26 14.20
CA GLN A 491 -22.99 -4.17 13.22
C GLN A 491 -21.60 -3.58 12.97
N VAL A 492 -20.71 -3.51 13.98
CA VAL A 492 -19.32 -3.10 13.78
C VAL A 492 -18.59 -4.06 12.85
N ILE A 493 -18.75 -5.38 13.06
CA ILE A 493 -18.10 -6.38 12.20
C ILE A 493 -18.67 -6.35 10.77
N ILE A 494 -19.97 -6.17 10.61
CA ILE A 494 -20.63 -6.13 9.29
C ILE A 494 -20.20 -4.88 8.50
N ASN A 495 -20.21 -3.70 9.14
CA ASN A 495 -20.01 -2.42 8.46
C ASN A 495 -18.53 -2.04 8.34
N HIS A 496 -17.68 -2.49 9.27
CA HIS A 496 -16.25 -2.14 9.38
C HIS A 496 -15.39 -3.39 9.66
N PRO A 497 -15.49 -4.44 8.83
CA PRO A 497 -14.82 -5.73 9.08
C PRO A 497 -13.30 -5.63 9.19
N GLU A 498 -12.69 -4.56 8.66
CA GLU A 498 -11.25 -4.32 8.68
C GLU A 498 -10.74 -3.60 9.93
N SER A 499 -11.63 -3.08 10.76
CA SER A 499 -11.26 -2.20 11.87
C SER A 499 -10.70 -2.96 13.08
N TYR A 500 -9.83 -2.31 13.86
CA TYR A 500 -9.44 -2.77 15.19
C TYR A 500 -10.66 -3.06 16.07
N TYR A 501 -11.69 -2.22 15.99
CA TYR A 501 -12.91 -2.35 16.76
C TYR A 501 -13.79 -3.53 16.33
N ALA A 502 -13.63 -4.04 15.10
CA ALA A 502 -14.24 -5.31 14.69
C ALA A 502 -13.62 -6.50 15.46
N TRP A 503 -12.29 -6.52 15.61
CA TRP A 503 -11.62 -7.50 16.47
C TRP A 503 -12.12 -7.43 17.90
N ARG A 504 -12.16 -6.21 18.49
CA ARG A 504 -12.66 -6.03 19.84
C ARG A 504 -14.12 -6.49 19.98
N SER A 505 -14.96 -6.17 18.99
CA SER A 505 -16.36 -6.63 18.94
C SER A 505 -16.47 -8.15 18.88
N ALA A 506 -15.63 -8.83 18.10
CA ALA A 506 -15.59 -10.29 18.03
C ALA A 506 -15.28 -10.93 19.40
N ILE A 507 -14.41 -10.31 20.20
CA ILE A 507 -14.13 -10.74 21.59
C ILE A 507 -15.41 -10.66 22.46
N TYR A 508 -16.17 -9.57 22.35
CA TYR A 508 -17.43 -9.41 23.11
C TYR A 508 -18.59 -10.27 22.60
N LEU A 509 -18.43 -10.86 21.41
CA LEU A 509 -19.32 -11.88 20.84
C LEU A 509 -18.86 -13.31 21.17
N ASP A 510 -17.89 -13.47 22.06
CA ASP A 510 -17.30 -14.76 22.47
C ASP A 510 -16.69 -15.56 21.29
N TRP A 511 -16.14 -14.86 20.27
CA TRP A 511 -15.41 -15.52 19.21
C TRP A 511 -14.03 -15.94 19.68
N ASN A 512 -13.58 -17.14 19.26
CA ASN A 512 -12.23 -17.61 19.55
C ASN A 512 -11.26 -16.98 18.54
N VAL A 513 -10.81 -15.76 18.83
CA VAL A 513 -9.93 -14.95 17.97
C VAL A 513 -8.68 -14.46 18.71
N GLY A 514 -8.41 -14.97 19.89
CA GLY A 514 -7.35 -14.47 20.77
C GLY A 514 -7.67 -13.07 21.32
N ASN A 515 -7.59 -12.89 22.63
CA ASN A 515 -7.68 -11.59 23.32
C ASN A 515 -6.26 -11.16 23.74
N PHE A 516 -6.07 -10.00 24.32
CA PHE A 516 -4.77 -9.48 24.76
C PHE A 516 -3.96 -10.43 25.64
N ASP A 517 -4.61 -11.23 26.44
CA ASP A 517 -4.01 -12.24 27.33
C ASP A 517 -3.86 -13.63 26.68
N THR A 518 -4.52 -13.89 25.56
CA THR A 518 -4.55 -15.21 24.92
C THR A 518 -4.06 -15.21 23.47
N VAL A 519 -3.94 -14.05 22.82
CA VAL A 519 -3.56 -13.95 21.41
C VAL A 519 -2.17 -14.52 21.14
N ARG A 520 -1.22 -14.41 22.09
CA ARG A 520 0.11 -15.02 21.97
C ARG A 520 0.03 -16.51 21.70
N ALA A 521 -0.77 -17.22 22.50
CA ALA A 521 -0.89 -18.66 22.45
C ALA A 521 -1.91 -19.17 21.43
N PHE A 522 -2.71 -18.28 20.85
CA PHE A 522 -3.68 -18.62 19.83
C PHE A 522 -2.97 -19.08 18.56
N GLN A 523 -3.36 -20.25 18.05
CA GLN A 523 -2.78 -20.84 16.85
C GLN A 523 -3.83 -20.85 15.75
N PRO A 524 -3.82 -19.86 14.83
CA PRO A 524 -4.72 -19.81 13.69
C PRO A 524 -4.40 -20.91 12.67
N GLU A 525 -5.39 -21.37 11.97
CA GLU A 525 -5.20 -22.17 10.74
C GLU A 525 -4.91 -21.18 9.59
N ILE A 526 -3.69 -21.24 9.02
CA ILE A 526 -3.28 -20.26 8.01
C ILE A 526 -3.34 -20.91 6.62
N GLU A 527 -4.24 -20.41 5.78
CA GLU A 527 -4.34 -20.76 4.37
C GLU A 527 -3.94 -19.58 3.49
N LEU A 528 -2.78 -19.69 2.85
CA LEU A 528 -2.34 -18.71 1.86
C LEU A 528 -2.97 -19.00 0.50
N PRO A 529 -3.33 -17.96 -0.29
CA PRO A 529 -3.87 -18.14 -1.63
C PRO A 529 -2.90 -18.93 -2.51
N SER A 530 -3.36 -20.03 -3.07
CA SER A 530 -2.55 -20.84 -3.99
C SER A 530 -2.49 -20.29 -5.41
N ARG A 531 -3.36 -19.33 -5.75
CA ARG A 531 -3.52 -18.73 -7.08
C ARG A 531 -3.66 -17.24 -7.00
N ARG A 532 -3.27 -16.58 -8.08
CA ARG A 532 -3.46 -15.14 -8.28
C ARG A 532 -4.75 -14.87 -9.00
N THR A 533 -5.40 -13.75 -8.69
CA THR A 533 -6.56 -13.23 -9.42
C THR A 533 -6.10 -12.35 -10.58
N LEU A 534 -6.94 -12.17 -11.60
CA LEU A 534 -6.65 -11.25 -12.70
C LEU A 534 -6.47 -9.81 -12.18
N LEU A 535 -5.57 -9.09 -12.81
CA LEU A 535 -5.40 -7.65 -12.57
C LEU A 535 -6.55 -6.88 -13.22
N PRO A 536 -7.02 -5.75 -12.65
CA PRO A 536 -8.13 -4.98 -13.23
C PRO A 536 -7.76 -4.31 -14.56
N THR A 537 -6.48 -4.16 -14.87
CA THR A 537 -6.00 -3.58 -16.12
C THR A 537 -4.69 -4.23 -16.57
N GLY A 538 -4.34 -4.00 -17.83
CA GLY A 538 -3.12 -4.49 -18.45
C GLY A 538 -3.39 -5.44 -19.64
N SER A 539 -2.38 -5.59 -20.48
CA SER A 539 -2.45 -6.46 -21.65
C SER A 539 -2.61 -7.95 -21.29
N GLU A 540 -3.03 -8.76 -22.26
CA GLU A 540 -3.09 -10.22 -22.11
C GLU A 540 -1.72 -10.82 -21.71
N ALA A 541 -0.63 -10.27 -22.25
CA ALA A 541 0.72 -10.66 -21.88
C ALA A 541 1.05 -10.36 -20.42
N LEU A 542 0.67 -9.17 -19.92
CA LEU A 542 0.84 -8.79 -18.51
C LEU A 542 0.06 -9.74 -17.60
N GLN A 543 -1.22 -9.98 -17.91
CA GLN A 543 -2.08 -10.89 -17.15
C GLN A 543 -1.45 -12.29 -17.04
N GLU A 544 -1.00 -12.84 -18.16
CA GLU A 544 -0.43 -14.20 -18.20
C GLU A 544 0.92 -14.27 -17.45
N LEU A 545 1.79 -13.28 -17.59
CA LEU A 545 3.05 -13.19 -16.83
C LEU A 545 2.81 -13.10 -15.33
N TYR A 546 1.85 -12.27 -14.92
CA TYR A 546 1.46 -12.12 -13.53
C TYR A 546 0.88 -13.41 -12.96
N LEU A 547 -0.06 -14.06 -13.66
CA LEU A 547 -0.66 -15.32 -13.23
C LEU A 547 0.38 -16.44 -13.10
N LEU A 548 1.40 -16.48 -13.96
CA LEU A 548 2.51 -17.43 -13.91
C LEU A 548 3.57 -17.09 -12.84
N GLY A 549 3.43 -16.00 -12.10
CA GLY A 549 4.37 -15.63 -11.05
C GLY A 549 5.69 -15.05 -11.55
N HIS A 550 5.79 -14.66 -12.81
CA HIS A 550 6.99 -14.03 -13.39
C HIS A 550 7.05 -12.55 -13.02
N ASN A 551 7.14 -12.25 -11.71
CA ASN A 551 6.97 -10.92 -11.13
C ASN A 551 7.82 -9.84 -11.81
N GLN A 552 9.14 -10.06 -11.94
CA GLN A 552 10.03 -9.07 -12.53
C GLN A 552 9.70 -8.82 -14.02
N THR A 553 9.34 -9.86 -14.75
CA THR A 553 8.97 -9.74 -16.17
C THR A 553 7.61 -9.02 -16.30
N ALA A 554 6.66 -9.33 -15.43
CA ALA A 554 5.37 -8.64 -15.37
C ALA A 554 5.54 -7.15 -15.00
N TRP A 555 6.42 -6.84 -14.05
CA TRP A 555 6.77 -5.47 -13.69
C TRP A 555 7.37 -4.69 -14.87
N ASN A 556 8.33 -5.28 -15.58
CA ASN A 556 8.93 -4.66 -16.78
C ASN A 556 7.88 -4.44 -17.90
N GLN A 557 6.95 -5.41 -18.08
CA GLN A 557 5.83 -5.24 -19.01
C GLN A 557 4.93 -4.09 -18.59
N TRP A 558 4.58 -4.00 -17.32
CA TRP A 558 3.74 -2.95 -16.76
C TRP A 558 4.36 -1.55 -16.94
N GLN A 559 5.63 -1.40 -16.61
CA GLN A 559 6.33 -0.12 -16.77
C GLN A 559 6.32 0.37 -18.25
N ASN A 560 6.25 -0.55 -19.21
CA ASN A 560 6.08 -0.20 -20.62
C ASN A 560 4.63 0.19 -20.97
N GLU A 561 3.63 -0.37 -20.28
CA GLU A 561 2.21 -0.06 -20.50
C GLU A 561 1.75 1.17 -19.71
N PHE A 562 2.31 1.41 -18.55
CA PHE A 562 1.93 2.47 -17.61
C PHE A 562 2.66 3.78 -17.90
N ILE A 563 2.21 4.49 -18.93
CA ILE A 563 2.87 5.71 -19.41
C ILE A 563 2.37 7.02 -18.76
N THR A 564 1.38 6.95 -17.84
CA THR A 564 0.77 8.11 -17.19
C THR A 564 0.81 8.02 -15.66
N PRO A 565 1.98 7.85 -15.04
CA PRO A 565 2.08 7.64 -13.57
C PRO A 565 1.61 8.86 -12.76
N GLN A 566 1.54 10.06 -13.37
CA GLN A 566 1.10 11.28 -12.68
C GLN A 566 -0.42 11.34 -12.47
N THR A 567 -1.20 10.60 -13.26
CA THR A 567 -2.68 10.62 -13.24
C THR A 567 -3.25 9.22 -13.53
N PRO A 568 -2.94 8.21 -12.68
CA PRO A 568 -3.42 6.85 -12.91
C PRO A 568 -4.94 6.75 -12.68
N THR A 569 -5.61 5.87 -13.43
CA THR A 569 -6.95 5.42 -13.05
C THR A 569 -6.90 4.56 -11.79
N VAL A 570 -8.04 4.30 -11.17
CA VAL A 570 -8.13 3.43 -9.97
C VAL A 570 -7.59 2.03 -10.27
N GLY A 571 -8.01 1.42 -11.40
CA GLY A 571 -7.52 0.12 -11.83
C GLY A 571 -6.04 0.09 -12.14
N GLN A 572 -5.50 1.15 -12.78
CA GLN A 572 -4.06 1.27 -13.03
C GLN A 572 -3.26 1.38 -11.73
N GLN A 573 -3.71 2.19 -10.78
CA GLN A 573 -3.02 2.36 -9.50
C GLN A 573 -3.05 1.07 -8.67
N PHE A 574 -4.16 0.34 -8.68
CA PHE A 574 -4.23 -0.95 -8.01
C PHE A 574 -3.30 -1.98 -8.66
N THR A 575 -3.29 -2.07 -9.99
CA THR A 575 -2.37 -2.94 -10.75
C THR A 575 -0.92 -2.62 -10.43
N ASP A 576 -0.53 -1.33 -10.44
CA ASP A 576 0.80 -0.87 -10.08
C ASP A 576 1.20 -1.34 -8.68
N GLY A 577 0.32 -1.12 -7.69
CA GLY A 577 0.54 -1.55 -6.32
C GLY A 577 0.75 -3.06 -6.18
N VAL A 578 -0.09 -3.87 -6.84
CA VAL A 578 0.02 -5.35 -6.81
C VAL A 578 1.33 -5.83 -7.44
N LEU A 579 1.74 -5.24 -8.56
CA LEU A 579 2.97 -5.62 -9.24
C LEU A 579 4.23 -5.20 -8.46
N ARG A 580 4.21 -4.04 -7.80
CA ARG A 580 5.26 -3.61 -6.86
C ARG A 580 5.43 -4.59 -5.71
N LEU A 581 4.32 -5.00 -5.09
CA LEU A 581 4.35 -6.06 -4.06
C LEU A 581 5.00 -7.34 -4.60
N GLY A 582 4.71 -7.70 -5.85
CA GLY A 582 5.28 -8.87 -6.51
C GLY A 582 6.79 -8.84 -6.67
N VAL A 583 7.40 -7.66 -6.81
CA VAL A 583 8.86 -7.48 -6.94
C VAL A 583 9.54 -7.10 -5.62
N GLY A 584 8.79 -7.07 -4.51
CA GLY A 584 9.32 -6.77 -3.17
C GLY A 584 9.40 -5.29 -2.84
N ASP A 585 8.91 -4.40 -3.71
CA ASP A 585 8.71 -2.97 -3.40
C ASP A 585 7.44 -2.81 -2.55
N ASN A 586 7.52 -3.35 -1.33
CA ASN A 586 6.35 -3.47 -0.46
C ASN A 586 5.87 -2.12 0.08
N LEU A 587 6.78 -1.19 0.35
CA LEU A 587 6.44 0.12 0.90
C LEU A 587 5.55 0.90 -0.07
N GLU A 588 6.01 1.03 -1.31
CA GLU A 588 5.30 1.77 -2.34
C GLU A 588 4.07 1.00 -2.83
N GLY A 589 4.16 -0.33 -2.96
CA GLY A 589 3.02 -1.17 -3.32
C GLY A 589 1.86 -1.05 -2.34
N LEU A 590 2.13 -1.09 -1.03
CA LEU A 590 1.11 -0.86 0.01
C LEU A 590 0.56 0.57 -0.03
N PHE A 591 1.41 1.56 -0.30
CA PHE A 591 0.98 2.95 -0.43
C PHE A 591 0.01 3.11 -1.62
N MET A 592 0.35 2.56 -2.80
CA MET A 592 -0.50 2.62 -4.00
C MET A 592 -1.88 2.00 -3.74
N VAL A 593 -1.94 0.83 -3.08
CA VAL A 593 -3.21 0.18 -2.75
C VAL A 593 -4.00 0.97 -1.71
N SER A 594 -3.36 1.43 -0.63
CA SER A 594 -4.06 2.12 0.46
C SER A 594 -4.56 3.51 0.07
N SER A 595 -3.80 4.24 -0.75
CA SER A 595 -4.16 5.60 -1.18
C SER A 595 -5.31 5.65 -2.19
N LEU A 596 -5.78 4.51 -2.70
CA LEU A 596 -7.03 4.43 -3.47
C LEU A 596 -8.25 4.95 -2.69
N ALA A 597 -8.22 4.85 -1.37
CA ALA A 597 -9.27 5.41 -0.51
C ALA A 597 -9.36 6.95 -0.57
N TRP A 598 -8.36 7.63 -1.14
CA TRP A 598 -8.31 9.10 -1.24
C TRP A 598 -8.91 9.64 -2.55
N ARG A 599 -9.53 8.78 -3.36
CA ARG A 599 -10.21 9.21 -4.59
C ARG A 599 -11.46 10.02 -4.25
N GLU A 600 -11.65 11.14 -4.96
CA GLU A 600 -12.66 12.15 -4.63
C GLU A 600 -13.80 12.20 -5.66
N SER A 601 -13.57 11.85 -6.95
CA SER A 601 -14.62 11.88 -7.96
C SER A 601 -15.62 10.73 -7.77
N PRO A 602 -16.93 10.93 -8.00
CA PRO A 602 -17.94 9.88 -7.82
C PRO A 602 -17.66 8.61 -8.64
N GLU A 603 -17.11 8.76 -9.83
CA GLU A 603 -16.77 7.66 -10.73
C GLU A 603 -15.59 6.85 -10.17
N GLU A 604 -14.54 7.52 -9.69
CA GLU A 604 -13.38 6.86 -9.08
C GLU A 604 -13.73 6.19 -7.75
N ILE A 605 -14.60 6.83 -6.95
CA ILE A 605 -15.10 6.21 -5.71
C ILE A 605 -15.87 4.92 -6.02
N ALA A 606 -16.71 4.93 -7.07
CA ALA A 606 -17.45 3.73 -7.46
C ALA A 606 -16.52 2.60 -7.94
N GLU A 607 -15.48 2.93 -8.71
CA GLU A 607 -14.46 1.98 -9.16
C GLU A 607 -13.66 1.43 -7.97
N TYR A 608 -13.24 2.30 -7.06
CA TYR A 608 -12.56 1.90 -5.83
C TYR A 608 -13.39 0.95 -4.97
N GLU A 609 -14.66 1.26 -4.72
CA GLU A 609 -15.56 0.39 -3.95
C GLU A 609 -15.76 -0.98 -4.64
N ALA A 610 -15.80 -1.02 -5.97
CA ALA A 610 -15.86 -2.29 -6.70
C ALA A 610 -14.60 -3.14 -6.49
N ILE A 611 -13.41 -2.54 -6.51
CA ILE A 611 -12.13 -3.22 -6.25
C ILE A 611 -12.02 -3.61 -4.77
N LYS A 612 -12.38 -2.72 -3.84
CA LYS A 612 -12.33 -2.94 -2.39
C LYS A 612 -13.19 -4.14 -1.94
N ASN A 613 -14.29 -4.40 -2.64
CA ASN A 613 -15.16 -5.54 -2.36
C ASN A 613 -14.57 -6.89 -2.81
N GLN A 614 -13.42 -6.91 -3.47
CA GLN A 614 -12.75 -8.14 -3.88
C GLN A 614 -11.75 -8.62 -2.83
N PRO A 615 -11.63 -9.94 -2.59
CA PRO A 615 -10.61 -10.48 -1.67
C PRO A 615 -9.19 -10.08 -2.04
N SER A 616 -8.88 -9.95 -3.34
CA SER A 616 -7.57 -9.55 -3.86
C SER A 616 -7.11 -8.17 -3.37
N PHE A 617 -8.03 -7.22 -3.18
CA PHE A 617 -7.71 -5.91 -2.61
C PHE A 617 -7.13 -6.05 -1.20
N TRP A 618 -7.81 -6.82 -0.35
CA TRP A 618 -7.40 -6.99 1.05
C TRP A 618 -6.13 -7.83 1.16
N GLN A 619 -5.95 -8.83 0.29
CA GLN A 619 -4.70 -9.61 0.20
C GLN A 619 -3.53 -8.75 -0.25
N ALA A 620 -3.74 -7.79 -1.16
CA ALA A 620 -2.73 -6.82 -1.54
C ALA A 620 -2.41 -5.83 -0.41
N LEU A 621 -3.42 -5.39 0.36
CA LEU A 621 -3.23 -4.48 1.49
C LEU A 621 -2.61 -5.16 2.72
N TYR A 622 -2.84 -6.47 2.88
CA TYR A 622 -2.28 -7.31 3.95
C TYR A 622 -1.53 -8.50 3.35
N PRO A 623 -0.45 -8.27 2.59
CA PRO A 623 0.34 -9.35 2.00
C PRO A 623 1.06 -10.15 3.08
N PHE A 624 1.48 -11.37 2.74
CA PHE A 624 2.22 -12.25 3.65
C PHE A 624 3.60 -12.58 3.07
N PRO A 625 4.51 -11.60 2.93
CA PRO A 625 5.87 -11.87 2.47
C PRO A 625 6.70 -12.55 3.57
N PHE A 626 7.77 -13.24 3.17
CA PHE A 626 8.67 -14.00 4.08
C PHE A 626 7.97 -15.05 4.96
N PRO A 627 7.01 -15.83 4.43
CA PRO A 627 6.18 -16.73 5.27
C PRO A 627 7.04 -17.74 6.02
N GLU A 628 8.06 -18.36 5.40
CA GLU A 628 8.91 -19.37 6.04
C GLU A 628 9.67 -18.79 7.25
N LEU A 629 10.19 -17.56 7.14
CA LEU A 629 10.90 -16.89 8.22
C LEU A 629 9.97 -16.55 9.37
N ILE A 630 8.82 -15.95 9.07
CA ILE A 630 7.87 -15.50 10.10
C ILE A 630 7.25 -16.70 10.81
N LEU A 631 6.75 -17.70 10.07
CA LEU A 631 6.15 -18.90 10.63
C LEU A 631 7.17 -19.70 11.46
N GLY A 632 8.39 -19.87 10.93
CA GLY A 632 9.44 -20.60 11.61
C GLY A 632 9.85 -19.96 12.94
N TRP A 633 10.13 -18.67 12.98
CA TRP A 633 10.52 -18.00 14.22
C TRP A 633 9.34 -17.77 15.18
N ALA A 634 8.12 -17.59 14.69
CA ALA A 634 6.92 -17.54 15.53
C ALA A 634 6.72 -18.88 16.26
N GLN A 635 6.85 -20.00 15.56
CA GLN A 635 6.79 -21.34 16.14
C GLN A 635 7.90 -21.57 17.18
N GLU A 636 9.16 -21.23 16.86
CA GLU A 636 10.30 -21.37 17.75
C GLU A 636 10.14 -20.60 19.07
N ARG A 637 9.46 -19.44 19.01
CA ARG A 637 9.23 -18.56 20.17
C ARG A 637 7.86 -18.73 20.82
N ALA A 638 7.06 -19.69 20.37
CA ALA A 638 5.66 -19.87 20.82
C ALA A 638 4.86 -18.54 20.75
N LEU A 639 5.01 -17.82 19.63
CA LEU A 639 4.27 -16.60 19.31
C LEU A 639 3.20 -16.90 18.27
N ASN A 640 2.14 -16.11 18.25
CA ASN A 640 1.14 -16.15 17.20
C ASN A 640 1.74 -15.57 15.90
N PRO A 641 1.82 -16.36 14.80
CA PRO A 641 2.46 -15.90 13.56
C PRO A 641 1.75 -14.72 12.91
N LEU A 642 0.43 -14.60 13.01
CA LEU A 642 -0.31 -13.46 12.46
C LEU A 642 -0.08 -12.17 13.25
N LEU A 643 0.14 -12.27 14.57
CA LEU A 643 0.56 -11.12 15.38
C LEU A 643 1.98 -10.66 14.98
N VAL A 644 2.90 -11.61 14.77
CA VAL A 644 4.25 -11.29 14.29
C VAL A 644 4.20 -10.62 12.92
N THR A 645 3.40 -11.15 11.98
CA THR A 645 3.22 -10.56 10.64
C THR A 645 2.67 -9.14 10.71
N ALA A 646 1.67 -8.91 11.56
CA ALA A 646 1.08 -7.59 11.77
C ALA A 646 2.09 -6.59 12.34
N LEU A 647 2.95 -7.04 13.26
CA LEU A 647 4.01 -6.21 13.83
C LEU A 647 5.07 -5.88 12.78
N VAL A 648 5.53 -6.84 11.98
CA VAL A 648 6.45 -6.60 10.85
C VAL A 648 5.86 -5.59 9.86
N ARG A 649 4.56 -5.73 9.53
CA ARG A 649 3.87 -4.78 8.67
C ARG A 649 3.86 -3.37 9.26
N GLN A 650 3.62 -3.22 10.55
CA GLN A 650 3.62 -1.94 11.22
C GLN A 650 5.02 -1.31 11.29
N GLU A 651 6.05 -2.10 11.53
CA GLU A 651 7.42 -1.61 11.69
C GLU A 651 8.07 -1.17 10.38
N SER A 652 7.93 -1.94 9.32
CA SER A 652 8.68 -1.74 8.08
C SER A 652 7.84 -1.76 6.80
N ARG A 653 6.55 -2.10 6.90
CA ARG A 653 5.76 -2.48 5.73
C ARG A 653 6.47 -3.54 4.86
N PHE A 654 7.18 -4.45 5.52
CA PHE A 654 7.99 -5.51 4.91
C PHE A 654 9.19 -5.05 4.09
N GLN A 655 9.64 -3.81 4.23
CA GLN A 655 10.85 -3.33 3.58
C GLN A 655 12.08 -3.77 4.40
N ALA A 656 12.88 -4.69 3.84
CA ALA A 656 13.95 -5.35 4.59
C ALA A 656 15.14 -4.45 4.92
N ASP A 657 15.43 -3.45 4.09
CA ASP A 657 16.58 -2.55 4.18
C ASP A 657 16.23 -1.18 4.78
N ILE A 658 14.98 -0.99 5.23
CA ILE A 658 14.53 0.30 5.78
C ILE A 658 15.25 0.64 7.09
N ARG A 659 15.57 1.93 7.25
CA ARG A 659 16.13 2.49 8.49
C ARG A 659 15.28 3.66 8.97
N SER A 660 14.92 3.66 10.24
CA SER A 660 14.24 4.80 10.84
C SER A 660 15.21 5.98 11.06
N VAL A 661 14.65 7.17 11.25
CA VAL A 661 15.42 8.38 11.57
C VAL A 661 16.27 8.20 12.83
N VAL A 662 15.82 7.39 13.78
CA VAL A 662 16.53 7.09 15.03
C VAL A 662 17.46 5.88 14.93
N GLY A 663 17.56 5.26 13.73
CA GLY A 663 18.51 4.20 13.43
C GLY A 663 18.02 2.77 13.67
N ALA A 664 16.72 2.54 13.85
CA ALA A 664 16.15 1.20 13.86
C ALA A 664 16.25 0.58 12.45
N VAL A 665 16.46 -0.74 12.35
CA VAL A 665 16.87 -1.43 11.13
C VAL A 665 15.95 -2.58 10.79
N GLY A 666 15.58 -2.70 9.51
CA GLY A 666 15.02 -3.89 8.88
C GLY A 666 13.56 -4.18 9.20
N LEU A 667 13.13 -5.41 8.89
CA LEU A 667 11.74 -5.86 8.93
C LEU A 667 11.02 -5.59 10.26
N MET A 668 11.69 -5.81 11.38
CA MET A 668 11.14 -5.64 12.74
C MET A 668 11.74 -4.42 13.45
N GLN A 669 12.41 -3.53 12.72
CA GLN A 669 12.96 -2.27 13.23
C GLN A 669 13.76 -2.44 14.54
N VAL A 670 14.72 -3.37 14.52
CA VAL A 670 15.58 -3.63 15.69
C VAL A 670 16.61 -2.51 15.82
N MET A 671 16.67 -1.87 17.00
CA MET A 671 17.70 -0.88 17.29
C MET A 671 19.07 -1.58 17.39
N PRO A 672 20.18 -0.99 16.86
CA PRO A 672 21.51 -1.60 16.93
C PRO A 672 21.93 -2.01 18.35
N ALA A 673 21.70 -1.15 19.35
CA ALA A 673 22.01 -1.48 20.75
C ALA A 673 21.16 -2.64 21.29
N THR A 674 19.89 -2.75 20.88
CA THR A 674 19.03 -3.89 21.21
C THR A 674 19.52 -5.15 20.51
N GLY A 675 19.97 -5.05 19.25
CA GLY A 675 20.58 -6.16 18.51
C GLY A 675 21.86 -6.68 19.19
N GLU A 676 22.74 -5.78 19.64
CA GLU A 676 23.95 -6.13 20.39
C GLU A 676 23.59 -6.86 21.70
N TRP A 677 22.66 -6.31 22.47
CA TRP A 677 22.20 -6.95 23.70
C TRP A 677 21.58 -8.34 23.45
N ILE A 678 20.75 -8.51 22.42
CA ILE A 678 20.18 -9.81 22.07
C ILE A 678 21.30 -10.78 21.65
N SER A 679 22.25 -10.32 20.84
CA SER A 679 23.42 -11.09 20.41
C SER A 679 24.15 -11.70 21.61
N ASP A 680 24.39 -10.91 22.64
CA ASP A 680 25.01 -11.40 23.90
C ASP A 680 24.13 -12.43 24.63
N GLN A 681 22.80 -12.23 24.65
CA GLN A 681 21.89 -13.19 25.32
C GLN A 681 21.82 -14.55 24.61
N ILE A 682 21.92 -14.57 23.27
CA ILE A 682 21.79 -15.80 22.48
C ILE A 682 23.14 -16.38 22.03
N GLY A 683 24.24 -15.67 22.30
CA GLY A 683 25.59 -16.09 21.90
C GLY A 683 25.86 -16.08 20.41
N GLN A 684 25.15 -15.21 19.64
CA GLN A 684 25.34 -15.08 18.18
C GLN A 684 26.05 -13.76 17.87
N THR A 685 27.34 -13.84 17.59
CA THR A 685 28.17 -12.65 17.28
C THR A 685 28.23 -12.30 15.80
N ASP A 686 27.91 -13.24 14.92
CA ASP A 686 27.83 -13.02 13.47
C ASP A 686 26.36 -12.83 13.06
N TYR A 687 25.98 -11.57 12.84
CA TYR A 687 24.63 -11.19 12.41
C TYR A 687 24.67 -9.85 11.68
N THR A 688 23.66 -9.62 10.85
CA THR A 688 23.46 -8.35 10.14
C THR A 688 21.97 -7.98 10.16
N LEU A 689 21.62 -6.90 10.85
CA LEU A 689 20.22 -6.50 11.01
C LEU A 689 19.52 -6.11 9.68
N ASP A 690 20.26 -5.82 8.63
CA ASP A 690 19.72 -5.62 7.28
C ASP A 690 19.30 -6.95 6.60
N GLN A 691 19.73 -8.11 7.12
CA GLN A 691 19.34 -9.40 6.59
C GLN A 691 18.01 -9.85 7.21
N PRO A 692 17.00 -10.19 6.39
CA PRO A 692 15.68 -10.61 6.86
C PRO A 692 15.73 -11.73 7.91
N ALA A 693 16.58 -12.72 7.70
CA ALA A 693 16.69 -13.88 8.59
C ALA A 693 17.17 -13.50 10.01
N ASP A 694 18.21 -12.68 10.10
CA ASP A 694 18.72 -12.21 11.39
C ASP A 694 17.74 -11.24 12.04
N ASN A 695 17.15 -10.34 11.25
CA ASN A 695 16.24 -9.32 11.75
C ASN A 695 14.98 -9.95 12.36
N VAL A 696 14.32 -10.90 11.67
CA VAL A 696 13.13 -11.59 12.17
C VAL A 696 13.49 -12.45 13.40
N LYS A 697 14.65 -13.10 13.40
CA LYS A 697 15.15 -13.86 14.57
C LYS A 697 15.28 -12.96 15.80
N PHE A 698 15.90 -11.81 15.66
CA PHE A 698 16.15 -10.87 16.76
C PHE A 698 14.87 -10.15 17.20
N GLY A 699 14.06 -9.68 16.25
CA GLY A 699 12.80 -9.02 16.55
C GLY A 699 11.78 -9.92 17.25
N THR A 700 11.67 -11.18 16.82
CA THR A 700 10.81 -12.17 17.50
C THR A 700 11.35 -12.55 18.88
N TRP A 701 12.67 -12.57 19.07
CA TRP A 701 13.27 -12.76 20.38
C TRP A 701 12.89 -11.60 21.32
N TYR A 702 12.96 -10.37 20.84
CA TYR A 702 12.59 -9.20 21.64
C TYR A 702 11.10 -9.18 21.96
N LEU A 703 10.25 -9.55 21.00
CA LEU A 703 8.81 -9.67 21.23
C LEU A 703 8.48 -10.77 22.26
N ASP A 704 9.17 -11.89 22.23
CA ASP A 704 9.06 -12.95 23.24
C ASP A 704 9.53 -12.45 24.62
N PHE A 705 10.65 -11.72 24.67
CA PHE A 705 11.13 -11.11 25.89
C PHE A 705 10.09 -10.17 26.50
N THR A 706 9.53 -9.24 25.72
CA THR A 706 8.49 -8.32 26.24
C THR A 706 7.22 -9.04 26.67
N HIS A 707 6.84 -10.14 26.05
CA HIS A 707 5.71 -10.96 26.53
C HIS A 707 5.99 -11.59 27.89
N ARG A 708 7.22 -12.10 28.10
CA ARG A 708 7.60 -12.71 29.40
C ARG A 708 7.64 -11.71 30.55
N GLU A 709 8.00 -10.46 30.27
CA GLU A 709 7.99 -9.39 31.27
C GLU A 709 6.58 -9.06 31.81
N TYR A 710 5.51 -9.40 31.04
CA TYR A 710 4.12 -9.06 31.36
C TYR A 710 3.19 -10.27 31.38
N ASP A 711 3.63 -11.40 31.91
CA ASP A 711 2.82 -12.62 32.06
C ASP A 711 2.11 -13.05 30.77
N ASN A 712 2.77 -12.85 29.62
CA ASN A 712 2.29 -13.11 28.26
C ASN A 712 1.12 -12.22 27.82
N ASN A 713 0.87 -11.08 28.46
CA ASN A 713 -0.11 -10.12 28.00
C ASN A 713 0.42 -9.38 26.76
N SER A 714 -0.19 -9.66 25.60
CA SER A 714 0.24 -9.10 24.31
C SER A 714 -0.01 -7.60 24.17
N LEU A 715 -0.98 -7.01 24.90
CA LEU A 715 -1.17 -5.57 24.90
C LEU A 715 0.08 -4.86 25.42
N PHE A 716 0.55 -5.28 26.58
CA PHE A 716 1.74 -4.68 27.20
C PHE A 716 3.03 -5.02 26.45
N ALA A 717 3.11 -6.24 25.91
CA ALA A 717 4.26 -6.65 25.09
C ALA A 717 4.38 -5.80 23.81
N VAL A 718 3.29 -5.59 23.08
CA VAL A 718 3.24 -4.78 21.87
C VAL A 718 3.47 -3.29 22.18
N ALA A 719 2.83 -2.76 23.23
CA ALA A 719 3.08 -1.39 23.69
C ALA A 719 4.57 -1.19 24.07
N SER A 720 5.19 -2.18 24.74
CA SER A 720 6.60 -2.14 25.12
C SER A 720 7.55 -2.26 23.94
N TYR A 721 7.14 -2.92 22.87
CA TYR A 721 7.93 -3.00 21.65
C TYR A 721 8.17 -1.60 21.04
N ASN A 722 7.16 -0.74 21.11
CA ASN A 722 7.24 0.64 20.63
C ASN A 722 7.80 1.62 21.68
N ALA A 723 7.18 1.68 22.87
CA ALA A 723 7.53 2.68 23.88
C ALA A 723 8.67 2.26 24.84
N GLY A 724 9.08 1.00 24.81
CA GLY A 724 9.99 0.40 25.77
C GLY A 724 9.31 -0.08 27.04
N PRO A 725 9.82 -1.17 27.67
CA PRO A 725 9.18 -1.80 28.84
C PRO A 725 9.11 -0.87 30.07
N GLY A 726 10.09 0.02 30.26
CA GLY A 726 10.09 0.97 31.38
C GLY A 726 8.90 1.94 31.35
N ALA A 727 8.54 2.48 30.19
CA ALA A 727 7.40 3.38 30.04
C ALA A 727 6.08 2.65 30.32
N VAL A 728 5.91 1.44 29.81
CA VAL A 728 4.70 0.64 30.02
C VAL A 728 4.56 0.22 31.48
N ALA A 729 5.64 -0.19 32.15
CA ALA A 729 5.63 -0.49 33.57
C ALA A 729 5.19 0.72 34.41
N GLN A 730 5.65 1.92 34.07
CA GLN A 730 5.20 3.16 34.71
C GLN A 730 3.69 3.38 34.52
N TRP A 731 3.17 3.22 33.29
CA TRP A 731 1.74 3.41 33.02
C TRP A 731 0.86 2.42 33.81
N ILE A 732 1.29 1.16 33.90
CA ILE A 732 0.59 0.13 34.69
C ILE A 732 0.58 0.51 36.19
N ALA A 733 1.69 1.05 36.70
CA ALA A 733 1.78 1.44 38.11
C ALA A 733 0.97 2.71 38.44
N GLU A 734 0.82 3.63 37.52
CA GLU A 734 0.13 4.92 37.70
C GLU A 734 -1.38 4.83 37.47
N LYS A 735 -1.86 3.82 36.76
CA LYS A 735 -3.27 3.72 36.34
C LYS A 735 -3.94 2.51 36.99
N ASP A 736 -5.14 2.72 37.45
CA ASP A 736 -5.99 1.62 37.92
C ASP A 736 -6.50 0.83 36.72
N PHE A 737 -5.81 -0.24 36.38
CA PHE A 737 -6.08 -1.06 35.22
C PHE A 737 -7.22 -2.04 35.52
N THR A 738 -8.43 -1.65 35.16
CA THR A 738 -9.62 -2.49 35.34
C THR A 738 -10.10 -3.14 34.03
N ASN A 739 -9.72 -2.59 32.88
CA ASN A 739 -10.17 -3.05 31.57
C ASN A 739 -9.17 -2.70 30.47
N ALA A 740 -8.85 -3.68 29.64
CA ALA A 740 -7.86 -3.54 28.57
C ALA A 740 -8.25 -2.47 27.52
N ASP A 741 -9.54 -2.40 27.13
CA ASP A 741 -9.99 -1.41 26.15
C ASP A 741 -9.85 0.02 26.70
N GLU A 742 -10.25 0.23 27.97
CA GLU A 742 -10.11 1.52 28.64
C GLU A 742 -8.63 1.91 28.84
N PHE A 743 -7.73 0.92 29.00
CA PHE A 743 -6.29 1.18 29.09
C PHE A 743 -5.73 1.65 27.73
N VAL A 744 -6.12 1.03 26.62
CA VAL A 744 -5.69 1.46 25.29
C VAL A 744 -6.02 2.93 25.05
N GLU A 745 -7.27 3.34 25.39
CA GLU A 745 -7.69 4.75 25.28
C GLU A 745 -6.87 5.71 26.15
N GLN A 746 -6.31 5.20 27.25
CA GLN A 746 -5.56 5.99 28.20
C GLN A 746 -4.03 5.92 28.03
N ILE A 747 -3.51 5.26 27.00
CA ILE A 747 -2.09 5.26 26.69
C ILE A 747 -1.62 6.72 26.50
N PRO A 748 -0.64 7.20 27.31
CA PRO A 748 -0.28 8.62 27.30
C PRO A 748 0.42 9.08 26.02
N TYR A 749 1.03 8.16 25.29
CA TYR A 749 1.74 8.47 24.06
C TYR A 749 0.81 8.16 22.87
N PRO A 750 0.33 9.20 22.15
CA PRO A 750 -0.56 8.98 21.00
C PRO A 750 0.03 8.06 19.94
N GLU A 751 1.35 8.13 19.71
CA GLU A 751 2.07 7.24 18.80
C GLU A 751 1.93 5.77 19.23
N THR A 752 2.14 5.49 20.53
CA THR A 752 2.04 4.11 21.04
C THR A 752 0.60 3.62 21.06
N LYS A 753 -0.39 4.49 21.33
CA LYS A 753 -1.82 4.13 21.19
C LYS A 753 -2.10 3.70 19.75
N GLY A 754 -1.79 4.54 18.77
CA GLY A 754 -1.99 4.22 17.36
C GLY A 754 -1.19 3.00 16.90
N TYR A 755 0.00 2.78 17.44
CA TYR A 755 0.81 1.58 17.18
C TYR A 755 0.09 0.31 17.66
N VAL A 756 -0.41 0.29 18.87
CA VAL A 756 -1.16 -0.84 19.45
C VAL A 756 -2.40 -1.14 18.61
N GLU A 757 -3.20 -0.13 18.30
CA GLU A 757 -4.40 -0.26 17.46
C GLU A 757 -4.04 -0.79 16.06
N SER A 758 -2.97 -0.29 15.46
CA SER A 758 -2.51 -0.72 14.13
C SER A 758 -2.01 -2.16 14.13
N VAL A 759 -1.24 -2.59 15.13
CA VAL A 759 -0.74 -3.97 15.22
C VAL A 759 -1.89 -4.95 15.44
N PHE A 760 -2.81 -4.68 16.37
CA PHE A 760 -3.94 -5.59 16.61
C PHE A 760 -5.02 -5.51 15.52
N GLY A 761 -5.23 -4.35 14.91
CA GLY A 761 -6.04 -4.22 13.70
C GLY A 761 -5.45 -4.99 12.52
N GLY A 762 -4.12 -4.92 12.37
CA GLY A 762 -3.37 -5.74 11.41
C GLY A 762 -3.51 -7.24 11.69
N TYR A 763 -3.32 -7.66 12.94
CA TYR A 763 -3.55 -9.04 13.38
C TYR A 763 -4.96 -9.53 13.01
N TRP A 764 -5.99 -8.74 13.29
CA TRP A 764 -7.36 -9.07 12.91
C TRP A 764 -7.56 -9.20 11.40
N ASN A 765 -6.94 -8.29 10.63
CA ASN A 765 -7.02 -8.37 9.17
C ASN A 765 -6.32 -9.62 8.62
N TYR A 766 -5.17 -10.00 9.16
CA TYR A 766 -4.54 -11.26 8.80
C TYR A 766 -5.41 -12.46 9.20
N LEU A 767 -6.01 -12.42 10.38
CA LEU A 767 -6.87 -13.51 10.87
C LEU A 767 -8.11 -13.70 9.96
N ARG A 768 -8.84 -12.61 9.64
CA ARG A 768 -10.04 -12.69 8.80
C ARG A 768 -9.76 -13.08 7.35
N LEU A 769 -8.54 -12.83 6.86
CA LEU A 769 -8.16 -13.12 5.48
C LEU A 769 -7.57 -14.52 5.31
N TYR A 770 -6.86 -15.01 6.30
CA TYR A 770 -6.04 -16.22 6.18
C TYR A 770 -6.47 -17.37 7.10
N ASP A 771 -7.43 -17.16 8.04
CA ASP A 771 -8.03 -18.22 8.82
C ASP A 771 -9.46 -18.53 8.28
N PRO A 772 -9.68 -19.70 7.65
CA PRO A 772 -10.95 -20.03 7.03
C PRO A 772 -12.14 -20.06 8.00
N ALA A 773 -11.89 -20.44 9.26
CA ALA A 773 -12.95 -20.51 10.26
C ALA A 773 -13.46 -19.11 10.64
N ILE A 774 -12.58 -18.12 10.72
CA ILE A 774 -12.94 -16.72 11.00
C ILE A 774 -13.59 -16.08 9.78
N ALA A 775 -13.04 -16.31 8.58
CA ALA A 775 -13.66 -15.85 7.33
C ALA A 775 -15.11 -16.35 7.21
N ALA A 776 -15.36 -17.64 7.49
CA ALA A 776 -16.71 -18.23 7.45
C ALA A 776 -17.66 -17.59 8.49
N LYS A 777 -17.17 -17.25 9.69
CA LYS A 777 -17.98 -16.58 10.71
C LYS A 777 -18.39 -15.15 10.30
N ILE A 778 -17.50 -14.40 9.70
CA ILE A 778 -17.80 -13.04 9.20
C ILE A 778 -18.84 -13.11 8.09
N ASN A 779 -18.69 -14.06 7.16
CA ASN A 779 -19.63 -14.26 6.06
C ASN A 779 -21.02 -14.75 6.52
N ALA A 780 -21.14 -15.25 7.73
CA ALA A 780 -22.41 -15.73 8.30
C ALA A 780 -23.21 -14.63 9.04
N LEU A 781 -22.62 -13.45 9.29
CA LEU A 781 -23.32 -12.27 9.83
C LEU A 781 -24.10 -11.53 8.74
#